data_430c0ff78e99db719c957e514f82ed2a
#
_entry.id   430c0ff78e99db719c957e514f82ed2a
#
_cell.length_a   1.000
_cell.length_b   1.000
_cell.length_c   1.000
_cell.angle_alpha   90.00
_cell.angle_beta   90.00
_cell.angle_gamma   90.00
#
_symmetry.space_group_name_H-M   'P 1'
#
loop_
_entity.id
_entity.type
_entity.pdbx_description
1 polymer ?
#
loop_
_entity_poly.entity_id
_entity_poly.type
_entity_poly.pdbx_seq_one_letter_code
_entity_poly.pdbx_strand_id
1 'polypeptide(L)'
;MRFVFCTATAMLVACLSNYRLPGVVAADQAEKSAAGQVAQPAGAVTIENETVRIVLGEDGRCKSLLEKATGRQWLRPSPGHFFYLKKQGKLFAGTKLASDGDKLVVHFADSGLGAVYRLTVRPRYFIVGLEQIDGDGAGEVEEIGLGRLEPAIDENIGWWLSVRWNEQFACCALGLSDRVNTSNVGAIVYRQFGMTGQQAAFVAVPTKDLLDVIEQIQRECNLPSPRIGGQWAKRCEDVRRGYLFVDMTEQNVDEAIRYAKLGHFGYIMTYDGTWASSLGSYPINLKNFPRGEESLKATIDKCHAAGLKVGMHMLTSFVGKNDPLVRPKPDPRLLKDAEAVLAADIDAQVQEIPSATPLDQFPLSPAFYGDERQGLDILIDDEIIHYRQIDHQGRKFLRCVRGFAGTTAAPHKAGAKIHHLVERYGCYLVDLRTSLKDELAELIAGVFNRCGFDMIYFDGGECNAANGPYWYWVSQQQMAIYNRIRRDILVQGSGGTPWTWHIFARGACDDFAAVAVKQYLDYHKIADSWMHYTRSFMPAELGWWGFFDDQPNHPATTPDEVEYYAIRMIALDTPVSLETTMAALKRHGRTDELLELLGRYERLRLSGEVPPEVRKRLRQGEWHLVDGPRREFRPVRYDTHRLTQPGALTVGNSSARQPLRFRLQAVPGLAQPGDGANIVLLRADSPLELPPPQPNSPMPGAMAASVDLTQLAGGTGGTGGAVGAGAGVQKAASGKPVSLVKHRGLAVRLRVEQPLPAAGPCAVLNVQLEASNKTYRDHYIDLDFTGEKVVILPEPTTERMLPEFRPAHANYAFKAAMYSNFHYQNISALNFRWMRTTQPLPRCTILSVEALAESDSRLENPTITCGNQKLLIPATLNTGDIADCSQPRMIKLFDRNWNLQKTVTAEPADGAPQLAPGDNQLHLEWTGRGAARLTIITLGDDALPIDGAN
;
A
#
# COMPACT_ATOMS: atom_id res chain seq x y z
N MET A 1 -23.02 -1.76 11.01
CA MET A 1 -22.60 -1.93 9.62
C MET A 1 -21.09 -1.95 9.63
N ARG A 2 -20.47 -3.12 9.50
CA ARG A 2 -19.00 -3.24 9.51
C ARG A 2 -18.50 -2.88 8.13
N PHE A 3 -17.83 -1.75 7.99
CA PHE A 3 -17.08 -1.40 6.80
C PHE A 3 -15.90 -2.38 6.68
N VAL A 4 -15.86 -3.15 5.64
CA VAL A 4 -14.67 -3.88 5.21
C VAL A 4 -13.85 -2.86 4.41
N PHE A 5 -12.87 -2.24 5.05
CA PHE A 5 -11.89 -1.42 4.34
C PHE A 5 -11.03 -2.35 3.50
N CYS A 6 -11.06 -2.16 2.21
CA CYS A 6 -10.22 -2.88 1.27
C CYS A 6 -8.97 -2.03 1.03
N THR A 7 -7.85 -2.49 1.56
CA THR A 7 -6.53 -1.88 1.33
C THR A 7 -5.77 -2.77 0.37
N ALA A 8 -5.64 -2.36 -0.86
CA ALA A 8 -5.08 -3.17 -1.93
C ALA A 8 -3.92 -2.47 -2.63
N THR A 9 -2.76 -2.41 -2.05
CA THR A 9 -1.60 -1.87 -2.79
C THR A 9 -0.28 -2.59 -2.55
N ALA A 10 -0.18 -3.86 -2.36
CA ALA A 10 1.17 -4.36 -2.14
C ALA A 10 1.46 -5.82 -2.47
N MET A 11 0.83 -6.39 -3.45
CA MET A 11 1.13 -7.77 -3.83
C MET A 11 1.92 -7.96 -5.12
N LEU A 12 2.42 -6.92 -5.72
CA LEU A 12 3.10 -7.04 -7.01
C LEU A 12 4.60 -7.40 -6.92
N VAL A 13 5.18 -7.46 -5.74
CA VAL A 13 6.63 -7.75 -5.57
C VAL A 13 6.94 -9.24 -5.50
N ALA A 14 5.99 -10.09 -5.17
CA ALA A 14 6.25 -11.51 -4.88
C ALA A 14 6.42 -12.41 -6.11
N CYS A 15 5.93 -12.05 -7.29
CA CYS A 15 5.98 -12.94 -8.47
C CYS A 15 7.26 -12.86 -9.31
N LEU A 16 8.21 -12.00 -9.01
CA LEU A 16 9.42 -11.83 -9.83
C LEU A 16 10.76 -12.19 -9.14
N SER A 17 10.74 -12.69 -7.90
CA SER A 17 11.97 -12.94 -7.13
C SER A 17 12.70 -14.26 -7.42
N ASN A 18 12.26 -15.10 -8.34
CA ASN A 18 12.87 -16.41 -8.59
C ASN A 18 13.91 -16.49 -9.71
N TYR A 19 14.44 -15.35 -10.18
CA TYR A 19 15.57 -15.34 -11.10
C TYR A 19 16.75 -14.56 -10.53
N ARG A 20 17.50 -15.19 -9.60
CA ARG A 20 18.85 -14.72 -9.26
C ARG A 20 19.83 -15.26 -10.29
N LEU A 21 20.47 -14.36 -11.03
CA LEU A 21 21.75 -14.62 -11.69
C LEU A 21 22.89 -14.25 -10.74
N PRO A 22 24.05 -14.97 -10.77
CA PRO A 22 25.14 -14.76 -9.82
C PRO A 22 25.86 -13.42 -10.04
N GLY A 23 26.36 -12.85 -8.94
CA GLY A 23 26.94 -11.54 -8.85
C GLY A 23 28.19 -11.30 -9.72
N VAL A 24 28.31 -10.05 -10.16
CA VAL A 24 29.55 -9.48 -10.70
C VAL A 24 29.95 -8.31 -9.82
N VAL A 25 31.21 -8.38 -9.36
CA VAL A 25 31.89 -7.37 -8.58
C VAL A 25 32.16 -6.14 -9.45
N ALA A 26 31.99 -4.95 -8.89
CA ALA A 26 32.29 -3.69 -9.53
C ALA A 26 33.80 -3.49 -9.75
N ALA A 27 34.17 -3.06 -10.93
CA ALA A 27 35.48 -2.43 -11.20
C ALA A 27 35.21 -1.10 -11.93
N ASP A 28 35.62 -0.06 -11.24
CA ASP A 28 35.60 1.32 -11.70
C ASP A 28 36.84 1.58 -12.58
N GLN A 29 36.65 1.96 -13.85
CA GLN A 29 37.59 2.79 -14.59
C GLN A 29 36.94 3.33 -15.86
N ALA A 30 36.82 4.65 -15.90
CA ALA A 30 36.38 5.39 -17.08
C ALA A 30 37.55 5.56 -18.07
N GLU A 31 37.50 4.89 -19.20
CA GLU A 31 38.29 5.26 -20.36
C GLU A 31 37.41 5.90 -21.44
N LYS A 32 37.82 7.11 -21.83
CA LYS A 32 37.27 7.83 -23.00
C LYS A 32 37.68 7.05 -24.25
N SER A 33 36.74 6.35 -24.87
CA SER A 33 36.95 5.73 -26.18
C SER A 33 36.54 6.71 -27.30
N ALA A 34 37.48 6.96 -28.20
CA ALA A 34 37.28 7.77 -29.40
C ALA A 34 36.27 7.13 -30.36
N ALA A 35 35.53 7.98 -31.07
CA ALA A 35 34.57 7.58 -32.09
C ALA A 35 35.28 6.90 -33.29
N GLY A 36 35.29 5.56 -33.24
CA GLY A 36 35.70 4.75 -34.39
C GLY A 36 34.47 4.28 -35.16
N GLN A 37 34.41 4.50 -36.47
CA GLN A 37 33.41 3.87 -37.33
C GLN A 37 33.56 2.33 -37.22
N VAL A 38 32.59 1.66 -36.59
CA VAL A 38 32.53 0.21 -36.60
C VAL A 38 32.20 -0.26 -38.01
N ALA A 39 33.14 -0.92 -38.67
CA ALA A 39 32.91 -1.55 -39.97
C ALA A 39 31.73 -2.53 -39.83
N GLN A 40 30.78 -2.47 -40.77
CA GLN A 40 29.64 -3.40 -40.80
C GLN A 40 30.17 -4.84 -41.04
N PRO A 41 29.81 -5.82 -40.22
CA PRO A 41 30.07 -7.22 -40.52
C PRO A 41 29.31 -7.63 -41.79
N ALA A 42 29.92 -8.41 -42.69
CA ALA A 42 29.22 -8.96 -43.83
C ALA A 42 27.99 -9.75 -43.36
N GLY A 43 26.83 -9.55 -43.99
CA GLY A 43 25.57 -10.24 -43.61
C GLY A 43 24.78 -9.66 -42.45
N ALA A 44 25.24 -8.58 -41.81
CA ALA A 44 24.52 -7.93 -40.71
C ALA A 44 23.25 -7.19 -41.19
N VAL A 45 22.18 -7.26 -40.38
CA VAL A 45 20.95 -6.49 -40.59
C VAL A 45 21.05 -5.15 -39.92
N THR A 46 20.84 -4.07 -40.67
CA THR A 46 20.82 -2.70 -40.12
C THR A 46 19.39 -2.17 -40.05
N ILE A 47 18.97 -1.76 -38.87
CA ILE A 47 17.71 -1.03 -38.62
C ILE A 47 18.11 0.44 -38.34
N GLU A 48 17.75 1.32 -39.26
CA GLU A 48 18.12 2.74 -39.13
C GLU A 48 16.92 3.64 -39.34
N ASN A 49 16.78 4.60 -38.42
CA ASN A 49 15.77 5.64 -38.47
C ASN A 49 16.43 7.03 -38.23
N GLU A 50 15.65 8.08 -37.95
CA GLU A 50 16.17 9.41 -37.71
C GLU A 50 17.00 9.49 -36.42
N THR A 51 16.71 8.69 -35.39
CA THR A 51 17.29 8.78 -34.06
C THR A 51 18.43 7.81 -33.80
N VAL A 52 18.31 6.58 -34.31
CA VAL A 52 19.25 5.51 -34.03
C VAL A 52 19.63 4.68 -35.26
N ARG A 53 20.83 4.07 -35.18
CA ARG A 53 21.25 2.94 -36.03
C ARG A 53 21.51 1.74 -35.13
N ILE A 54 20.75 0.64 -35.38
CA ILE A 54 20.89 -0.64 -34.70
C ILE A 54 21.45 -1.63 -35.70
N VAL A 55 22.46 -2.37 -35.30
CA VAL A 55 23.08 -3.43 -36.13
C VAL A 55 22.89 -4.77 -35.43
N LEU A 56 22.23 -5.68 -36.11
CA LEU A 56 22.07 -7.08 -35.68
C LEU A 56 23.03 -7.95 -36.53
N GLY A 57 23.88 -8.71 -35.88
CA GLY A 57 24.80 -9.62 -36.54
C GLY A 57 24.07 -10.88 -37.05
N GLU A 58 24.68 -11.58 -37.99
CA GLU A 58 24.18 -12.88 -38.49
C GLU A 58 23.98 -13.89 -37.35
N ASP A 59 24.73 -13.77 -36.24
CA ASP A 59 24.62 -14.58 -35.06
C ASP A 59 23.39 -14.23 -34.18
N GLY A 60 22.52 -13.36 -34.64
CA GLY A 60 21.30 -12.93 -33.92
C GLY A 60 21.52 -12.02 -32.74
N ARG A 61 22.74 -11.54 -32.49
CA ARG A 61 23.07 -10.59 -31.42
C ARG A 61 23.06 -9.18 -31.93
N CYS A 62 22.64 -8.25 -31.06
CA CYS A 62 22.83 -6.84 -31.32
C CYS A 62 24.34 -6.49 -31.25
N LYS A 63 24.88 -5.79 -32.24
CA LYS A 63 26.28 -5.37 -32.32
C LYS A 63 26.45 -3.86 -32.09
N SER A 64 25.41 -3.10 -32.34
CA SER A 64 25.41 -1.64 -32.16
C SER A 64 24.01 -1.13 -31.82
N LEU A 65 23.94 -0.17 -30.91
CA LEU A 65 22.80 0.69 -30.65
C LEU A 65 23.31 2.13 -30.58
N LEU A 66 23.47 2.75 -31.74
CA LEU A 66 24.11 4.05 -31.94
C LEU A 66 23.06 5.16 -31.99
N GLU A 67 23.16 6.13 -31.10
CA GLU A 67 22.43 7.41 -31.20
C GLU A 67 23.06 8.28 -32.29
N LYS A 68 22.31 8.63 -33.33
CA LYS A 68 22.87 9.33 -34.49
C LYS A 68 23.25 10.78 -34.19
N ALA A 69 22.52 11.46 -33.36
CA ALA A 69 22.75 12.88 -33.08
C ALA A 69 24.06 13.12 -32.31
N THR A 70 24.43 12.20 -31.41
CA THR A 70 25.62 12.35 -30.56
C THR A 70 26.78 11.43 -30.94
N GLY A 71 26.53 10.40 -31.74
CA GLY A 71 27.48 9.34 -32.05
C GLY A 71 27.72 8.37 -30.88
N ARG A 72 26.94 8.45 -29.82
CA ARG A 72 27.09 7.64 -28.60
C ARG A 72 26.55 6.24 -28.78
N GLN A 73 27.34 5.26 -28.29
CA GLN A 73 26.94 3.85 -28.23
C GLN A 73 26.22 3.59 -26.91
N TRP A 74 25.00 3.05 -27.01
CA TRP A 74 24.16 2.72 -25.85
C TRP A 74 24.05 1.22 -25.61
N LEU A 75 24.67 0.35 -26.42
CA LEU A 75 24.59 -1.08 -26.27
C LEU A 75 25.39 -1.57 -25.07
N ARG A 76 24.83 -2.52 -24.31
CA ARG A 76 25.53 -3.24 -23.24
C ARG A 76 26.71 -4.04 -23.78
N PRO A 77 27.83 -4.21 -23.03
CA PRO A 77 29.05 -4.85 -23.53
C PRO A 77 28.88 -6.31 -24.01
N SER A 78 27.98 -7.07 -23.41
CA SER A 78 27.72 -8.47 -23.79
C SER A 78 26.21 -8.71 -23.92
N PRO A 79 25.57 -8.24 -25.01
CA PRO A 79 24.13 -8.40 -25.17
C PRO A 79 23.78 -9.85 -25.47
N GLY A 80 22.60 -10.26 -25.04
CA GLY A 80 21.98 -11.51 -25.41
C GLY A 80 21.55 -11.55 -26.89
N HIS A 81 20.87 -12.60 -27.27
CA HIS A 81 20.28 -12.70 -28.61
C HIS A 81 19.02 -11.82 -28.67
N PHE A 82 18.83 -11.18 -29.81
CA PHE A 82 17.68 -10.28 -30.01
C PHE A 82 16.37 -11.08 -30.10
N PHE A 83 16.40 -12.30 -30.66
CA PHE A 83 15.28 -13.22 -30.76
C PHE A 83 15.54 -14.52 -30.00
N TYR A 84 14.50 -15.12 -29.45
CA TYR A 84 14.52 -16.44 -28.85
C TYR A 84 13.14 -17.10 -28.93
N LEU A 85 13.09 -18.43 -28.78
CA LEU A 85 11.84 -19.16 -28.55
C LEU A 85 12.00 -20.17 -27.41
N LYS A 86 10.87 -20.62 -26.89
CA LYS A 86 10.80 -21.67 -25.87
C LYS A 86 9.93 -22.80 -26.34
N LYS A 87 10.45 -24.03 -26.23
CA LYS A 87 9.76 -25.29 -26.58
C LYS A 87 10.08 -26.32 -25.53
N GLN A 88 9.06 -27.03 -25.00
CA GLN A 88 9.21 -28.04 -23.95
C GLN A 88 10.04 -27.54 -22.73
N GLY A 89 9.76 -26.33 -22.27
CA GLY A 89 10.44 -25.69 -21.15
C GLY A 89 11.88 -25.19 -21.46
N LYS A 90 12.47 -25.51 -22.62
CA LYS A 90 13.83 -25.14 -23.02
C LYS A 90 13.86 -23.90 -23.90
N LEU A 91 14.80 -22.98 -23.62
CA LEU A 91 15.03 -21.77 -24.41
C LEU A 91 16.00 -22.06 -25.57
N PHE A 92 15.68 -21.56 -26.75
CA PHE A 92 16.50 -21.64 -27.96
C PHE A 92 16.74 -20.22 -28.49
N ALA A 93 18.00 -19.86 -28.61
CA ALA A 93 18.42 -18.56 -29.12
C ALA A 93 18.32 -18.49 -30.64
N GLY A 94 17.95 -17.33 -31.18
CA GLY A 94 18.05 -17.05 -32.60
C GLY A 94 19.52 -16.83 -32.99
N THR A 95 20.15 -17.79 -33.66
CA THR A 95 21.58 -17.82 -33.94
C THR A 95 21.96 -17.64 -35.40
N LYS A 96 20.98 -17.62 -36.29
CA LYS A 96 21.18 -17.20 -37.70
C LYS A 96 20.08 -16.20 -38.06
N LEU A 97 20.50 -15.04 -38.51
CA LEU A 97 19.63 -13.95 -38.94
C LEU A 97 19.96 -13.54 -40.35
N ALA A 98 18.95 -13.47 -41.19
CA ALA A 98 19.04 -12.92 -42.52
C ALA A 98 17.89 -11.94 -42.81
N SER A 99 18.08 -10.98 -43.71
CA SER A 99 17.02 -10.10 -44.18
C SER A 99 16.67 -10.38 -45.65
N ASP A 100 15.39 -10.36 -45.96
CA ASP A 100 14.85 -10.39 -47.30
C ASP A 100 13.80 -9.27 -47.44
N GLY A 101 14.25 -8.13 -47.94
CA GLY A 101 13.44 -6.89 -47.96
C GLY A 101 13.09 -6.40 -46.57
N ASP A 102 11.79 -6.36 -46.26
CA ASP A 102 11.26 -5.99 -44.97
C ASP A 102 11.09 -7.19 -44.00
N LYS A 103 11.54 -8.37 -44.41
CA LYS A 103 11.45 -9.59 -43.61
C LYS A 103 12.78 -9.93 -42.94
N LEU A 104 12.68 -10.39 -41.72
CA LEU A 104 13.77 -10.99 -40.96
C LEU A 104 13.52 -12.50 -40.83
N VAL A 105 14.42 -13.31 -41.33
CA VAL A 105 14.37 -14.78 -41.21
C VAL A 105 15.34 -15.18 -40.11
N VAL A 106 14.84 -15.85 -39.11
CA VAL A 106 15.58 -16.26 -37.89
C VAL A 106 15.55 -17.76 -37.76
N HIS A 107 16.70 -18.42 -37.60
CA HIS A 107 16.81 -19.82 -37.21
C HIS A 107 17.24 -19.94 -35.76
N PHE A 108 16.58 -20.83 -35.03
CA PHE A 108 16.83 -21.04 -33.60
C PHE A 108 17.73 -22.26 -33.38
N ALA A 109 18.88 -22.05 -32.71
CA ALA A 109 19.91 -23.07 -32.52
C ALA A 109 19.33 -24.40 -32.03
N ASP A 110 19.76 -25.50 -32.63
CA ASP A 110 19.48 -26.90 -32.25
C ASP A 110 17.98 -27.25 -32.06
N SER A 111 17.07 -26.38 -32.50
CA SER A 111 15.63 -26.60 -32.38
C SER A 111 14.98 -27.19 -33.64
N GLY A 112 15.63 -27.03 -34.77
CA GLY A 112 15.06 -27.33 -36.09
C GLY A 112 13.98 -26.33 -36.52
N LEU A 113 13.80 -25.24 -35.79
CA LEU A 113 12.77 -24.23 -36.02
C LEU A 113 13.33 -22.93 -36.60
N GLY A 114 12.52 -22.27 -37.42
CA GLY A 114 12.71 -20.93 -37.91
C GLY A 114 11.51 -20.05 -37.66
N ALA A 115 11.68 -18.74 -37.77
CA ALA A 115 10.58 -17.80 -37.78
C ALA A 115 10.84 -16.66 -38.78
N VAL A 116 9.74 -16.15 -39.32
CA VAL A 116 9.72 -14.98 -40.19
C VAL A 116 9.07 -13.82 -39.47
N TYR A 117 9.81 -12.72 -39.39
CA TYR A 117 9.30 -11.49 -38.82
C TYR A 117 9.23 -10.40 -39.86
N ARG A 118 8.24 -9.52 -39.78
CA ARG A 118 8.17 -8.31 -40.57
C ARG A 118 8.76 -7.15 -39.80
N LEU A 119 9.67 -6.41 -40.38
CA LEU A 119 10.27 -5.18 -39.85
C LEU A 119 9.66 -3.97 -40.54
N THR A 120 9.06 -3.05 -39.79
CA THR A 120 8.56 -1.77 -40.30
C THR A 120 9.30 -0.64 -39.61
N VAL A 121 10.11 0.12 -40.34
CA VAL A 121 10.85 1.24 -39.81
C VAL A 121 10.05 2.54 -39.96
N ARG A 122 9.97 3.31 -38.91
CA ARG A 122 9.34 4.64 -38.79
C ARG A 122 10.38 5.68 -38.41
N PRO A 123 10.13 6.97 -38.57
CA PRO A 123 11.12 8.03 -38.30
C PRO A 123 11.77 7.97 -36.92
N ARG A 124 11.00 7.63 -35.86
CA ARG A 124 11.48 7.62 -34.45
C ARG A 124 11.29 6.29 -33.71
N TYR A 125 10.80 5.24 -34.39
CA TYR A 125 10.60 3.91 -33.83
C TYR A 125 10.62 2.86 -34.93
N PHE A 126 10.62 1.58 -34.56
CA PHE A 126 10.40 0.48 -35.53
C PHE A 126 9.47 -0.57 -34.90
N ILE A 127 8.81 -1.31 -35.77
CA ILE A 127 7.87 -2.39 -35.41
C ILE A 127 8.42 -3.72 -35.87
N VAL A 128 8.36 -4.72 -35.00
CA VAL A 128 8.65 -6.12 -35.30
C VAL A 128 7.38 -6.94 -35.14
N GLY A 129 6.93 -7.61 -36.18
CA GLY A 129 5.74 -8.46 -36.16
C GLY A 129 6.09 -9.90 -36.55
N LEU A 130 5.56 -10.88 -35.84
CA LEU A 130 5.73 -12.29 -36.12
C LEU A 130 4.75 -12.72 -37.25
N GLU A 131 5.26 -13.13 -38.40
CA GLU A 131 4.44 -13.61 -39.54
C GLU A 131 4.25 -15.13 -39.50
N GLN A 132 5.32 -15.89 -39.19
CA GLN A 132 5.29 -17.35 -39.33
C GLN A 132 6.33 -18.00 -38.41
N ILE A 133 6.05 -19.22 -37.97
CA ILE A 133 7.01 -20.11 -37.31
C ILE A 133 7.05 -21.41 -38.19
N ASP A 134 8.26 -21.82 -38.63
CA ASP A 134 8.51 -22.91 -39.52
C ASP A 134 9.29 -24.06 -38.86
N GLY A 135 9.15 -25.24 -39.37
CA GLY A 135 9.88 -26.43 -38.95
C GLY A 135 9.04 -27.43 -38.14
N ASP A 136 9.57 -28.63 -37.97
CA ASP A 136 8.89 -29.73 -37.29
C ASP A 136 8.69 -29.40 -35.79
N GLY A 137 7.43 -29.43 -35.33
CA GLY A 137 7.07 -29.09 -33.99
C GLY A 137 6.88 -27.56 -33.71
N ALA A 138 6.67 -26.76 -34.79
CA ALA A 138 6.33 -25.33 -34.66
C ALA A 138 5.08 -25.10 -33.77
N GLY A 139 4.09 -26.02 -33.84
CA GLY A 139 2.91 -26.00 -32.97
C GLY A 139 3.19 -26.27 -31.48
N GLU A 140 4.39 -26.71 -31.11
CA GLU A 140 4.79 -26.97 -29.70
C GLU A 140 5.50 -25.76 -29.05
N VAL A 141 5.80 -24.70 -29.83
CA VAL A 141 6.43 -23.50 -29.32
C VAL A 141 5.52 -22.85 -28.26
N GLU A 142 6.03 -22.69 -27.05
CA GLU A 142 5.28 -22.15 -25.90
C GLU A 142 5.25 -20.63 -25.90
N GLU A 143 6.41 -20.03 -26.20
CA GLU A 143 6.59 -18.56 -26.28
C GLU A 143 7.68 -18.22 -27.33
N ILE A 144 7.58 -17.02 -27.91
CA ILE A 144 8.58 -16.49 -28.83
C ILE A 144 8.76 -15.00 -28.65
N GLY A 145 10.01 -14.53 -28.64
CA GLY A 145 10.38 -13.12 -28.56
C GLY A 145 10.16 -12.37 -29.85
N LEU A 146 9.52 -11.21 -29.80
CA LEU A 146 9.44 -10.25 -30.91
C LEU A 146 10.68 -9.36 -31.01
N GLY A 147 11.58 -9.47 -30.05
CA GLY A 147 12.84 -8.76 -29.99
C GLY A 147 13.12 -8.23 -28.58
N ARG A 148 14.41 -7.93 -28.34
CA ARG A 148 14.88 -7.32 -27.09
C ARG A 148 16.07 -6.39 -27.36
N LEU A 149 15.95 -5.15 -26.91
CA LEU A 149 17.08 -4.23 -26.84
C LEU A 149 17.71 -4.29 -25.44
N GLU A 150 19.02 -4.31 -25.38
CA GLU A 150 19.77 -4.33 -24.11
C GLU A 150 20.67 -3.09 -24.01
N PRO A 151 20.09 -1.92 -23.72
CA PRO A 151 20.88 -0.71 -23.55
C PRO A 151 21.74 -0.78 -22.27
N ALA A 152 22.90 -0.12 -22.30
CA ALA A 152 23.77 0.09 -21.14
C ALA A 152 23.22 1.22 -20.27
N ILE A 153 21.97 1.09 -19.83
CA ILE A 153 21.26 2.05 -19.00
C ILE A 153 20.62 1.27 -17.84
N ASP A 154 21.12 1.51 -16.62
CA ASP A 154 20.69 0.81 -15.41
C ASP A 154 20.13 1.78 -14.34
N GLU A 155 20.16 3.09 -14.58
CA GLU A 155 19.74 4.12 -13.64
C GLU A 155 18.25 4.08 -13.35
N ASN A 156 17.41 3.91 -14.41
CA ASN A 156 15.97 3.81 -14.26
C ASN A 156 15.41 2.69 -15.11
N ILE A 157 14.76 1.74 -14.46
CA ILE A 157 14.09 0.62 -15.09
C ILE A 157 12.60 0.74 -14.77
N GLY A 158 11.79 0.88 -15.82
CA GLY A 158 10.34 0.93 -15.69
C GLY A 158 9.74 -0.46 -15.48
N TRP A 159 8.60 -0.48 -14.81
CA TRP A 159 7.89 -1.69 -14.48
C TRP A 159 6.54 -1.79 -15.21
N TRP A 160 5.70 -0.76 -15.09
CA TRP A 160 4.45 -0.68 -15.86
C TRP A 160 4.68 -0.29 -17.33
N LEU A 161 5.82 0.30 -17.63
CA LEU A 161 6.29 0.54 -18.98
C LEU A 161 7.61 -0.21 -19.15
N SER A 162 7.72 -0.99 -20.22
CA SER A 162 8.95 -1.73 -20.56
C SER A 162 10.01 -0.76 -21.07
N VAL A 163 10.65 -0.01 -20.18
CA VAL A 163 11.59 1.08 -20.48
C VAL A 163 12.85 1.00 -19.62
N ARG A 164 13.99 1.37 -20.22
CA ARG A 164 15.24 1.72 -19.52
C ARG A 164 15.66 3.13 -19.94
N TRP A 165 15.98 3.97 -18.99
CA TRP A 165 16.31 5.36 -19.29
C TRP A 165 17.22 6.01 -18.24
N ASN A 166 17.91 7.07 -18.67
CA ASN A 166 18.56 8.05 -17.80
C ASN A 166 18.16 9.47 -18.28
N GLU A 167 18.81 10.51 -17.78
CA GLU A 167 18.47 11.89 -18.16
C GLU A 167 18.66 12.20 -19.67
N GLN A 168 19.51 11.42 -20.35
CA GLN A 168 19.88 11.68 -21.73
C GLN A 168 19.10 10.84 -22.73
N PHE A 169 18.93 9.53 -22.48
CA PHE A 169 18.45 8.59 -23.45
C PHE A 169 17.52 7.54 -22.84
N ALA A 170 16.56 7.08 -23.65
CA ALA A 170 15.58 6.08 -23.25
C ALA A 170 15.37 5.03 -24.35
N CYS A 171 15.27 3.76 -23.93
CA CYS A 171 14.85 2.65 -24.78
C CYS A 171 13.58 2.03 -24.22
N CYS A 172 12.56 1.81 -25.06
CA CYS A 172 11.26 1.30 -24.66
C CYS A 172 10.75 0.25 -25.64
N ALA A 173 10.01 -0.76 -25.15
CA ALA A 173 9.25 -1.69 -25.96
C ALA A 173 7.77 -1.61 -25.61
N LEU A 174 6.90 -1.54 -26.60
CA LEU A 174 5.45 -1.46 -26.47
C LEU A 174 4.80 -2.62 -27.21
N GLY A 175 3.92 -3.38 -26.56
CA GLY A 175 3.02 -4.29 -27.25
C GLY A 175 1.99 -3.51 -28.07
N LEU A 176 1.70 -3.94 -29.31
CA LEU A 176 0.66 -3.31 -30.12
C LEU A 176 -0.69 -4.03 -30.01
N SER A 177 -0.79 -4.99 -29.09
CA SER A 177 -2.03 -5.63 -28.67
C SER A 177 -1.92 -6.10 -27.22
N ASP A 178 -3.06 -6.43 -26.62
CA ASP A 178 -3.18 -7.02 -25.28
C ASP A 178 -2.63 -8.45 -25.17
N ARG A 179 -2.15 -9.04 -26.28
CA ARG A 179 -1.57 -10.39 -26.35
C ARG A 179 -0.04 -10.37 -26.35
N VAL A 180 0.56 -9.19 -26.34
CA VAL A 180 2.01 -8.99 -26.27
C VAL A 180 2.42 -8.57 -24.88
N ASN A 181 3.18 -9.41 -24.20
CA ASN A 181 3.78 -9.06 -22.93
C ASN A 181 5.11 -8.35 -23.16
N THR A 182 5.34 -7.22 -22.48
CA THR A 182 6.61 -6.48 -22.57
C THR A 182 7.26 -6.30 -21.23
N SER A 183 8.57 -6.52 -21.18
CA SER A 183 9.37 -6.29 -19.97
C SER A 183 10.84 -6.05 -20.37
N ASN A 184 11.51 -5.19 -19.63
CA ASN A 184 12.93 -4.94 -19.75
C ASN A 184 13.38 -4.67 -21.21
N VAL A 185 12.64 -3.80 -21.91
CA VAL A 185 12.83 -3.41 -23.33
C VAL A 185 12.75 -4.62 -24.29
N GLY A 186 11.99 -5.63 -23.93
CA GLY A 186 11.71 -6.80 -24.76
C GLY A 186 10.20 -7.03 -24.89
N ALA A 187 9.82 -7.80 -25.94
CA ALA A 187 8.45 -8.16 -26.22
C ALA A 187 8.34 -9.66 -26.49
N ILE A 188 7.31 -10.31 -25.93
CA ILE A 188 7.12 -11.75 -25.95
C ILE A 188 5.66 -12.06 -26.26
N VAL A 189 5.42 -13.12 -27.03
CA VAL A 189 4.09 -13.67 -27.31
C VAL A 189 4.02 -15.13 -26.92
N TYR A 190 2.84 -15.59 -26.58
CA TYR A 190 2.61 -16.93 -26.02
C TYR A 190 1.57 -17.70 -26.84
N ARG A 191 1.79 -19.00 -27.01
CA ARG A 191 0.90 -19.89 -27.77
C ARG A 191 -0.56 -19.81 -27.31
N GLN A 192 -0.77 -19.83 -26.03
CA GLN A 192 -2.11 -19.81 -25.42
C GLN A 192 -2.94 -18.56 -25.76
N PHE A 193 -2.29 -17.47 -26.17
CA PHE A 193 -2.94 -16.19 -26.52
C PHE A 193 -2.86 -15.90 -28.04
N GLY A 194 -2.21 -16.79 -28.82
CA GLY A 194 -1.97 -16.59 -30.23
C GLY A 194 -0.70 -15.77 -30.50
N MET A 195 0.21 -16.32 -31.30
CA MET A 195 1.53 -15.70 -31.54
C MET A 195 1.61 -14.99 -32.88
N THR A 196 1.19 -15.66 -33.96
CA THR A 196 1.27 -15.13 -35.32
C THR A 196 0.41 -13.90 -35.51
N GLY A 197 0.94 -12.89 -36.19
CA GLY A 197 0.30 -11.59 -36.41
C GLY A 197 0.51 -10.59 -35.29
N GLN A 198 1.09 -11.00 -34.15
CA GLN A 198 1.37 -10.08 -33.02
C GLN A 198 2.59 -9.20 -33.33
N GLN A 199 2.54 -7.96 -32.85
CA GLN A 199 3.54 -6.93 -33.15
C GLN A 199 3.96 -6.17 -31.87
N ALA A 200 5.20 -5.69 -31.89
CA ALA A 200 5.72 -4.79 -30.85
C ALA A 200 6.47 -3.62 -31.51
N ALA A 201 6.33 -2.44 -30.93
CA ALA A 201 7.10 -1.25 -31.28
C ALA A 201 8.30 -1.10 -30.35
N PHE A 202 9.45 -0.74 -30.92
CA PHE A 202 10.67 -0.43 -30.20
C PHE A 202 11.07 1.02 -30.42
N VAL A 203 11.33 1.72 -29.35
CA VAL A 203 11.71 3.14 -29.31
C VAL A 203 13.09 3.27 -28.71
N ALA A 204 13.96 4.08 -29.31
CA ALA A 204 15.26 4.46 -28.76
C ALA A 204 15.51 5.93 -29.12
N VAL A 205 15.36 6.83 -28.16
CA VAL A 205 15.33 8.29 -28.38
C VAL A 205 15.90 9.05 -27.19
N PRO A 206 16.25 10.34 -27.33
CA PRO A 206 16.46 11.21 -26.18
C PRO A 206 15.29 11.16 -25.20
N THR A 207 15.56 11.08 -23.89
CA THR A 207 14.54 10.87 -22.85
C THR A 207 13.40 11.88 -22.89
N LYS A 208 13.73 13.14 -23.20
CA LYS A 208 12.74 14.22 -23.33
C LYS A 208 11.68 13.96 -24.40
N ASP A 209 12.01 13.16 -25.43
CA ASP A 209 11.15 12.91 -26.59
C ASP A 209 10.32 11.63 -26.44
N LEU A 210 10.60 10.78 -25.42
CA LEU A 210 10.00 9.46 -25.30
C LEU A 210 8.48 9.48 -25.28
N LEU A 211 7.87 10.31 -24.42
CA LEU A 211 6.41 10.35 -24.29
C LEU A 211 5.73 10.87 -25.57
N ASP A 212 6.36 11.77 -26.30
CA ASP A 212 5.82 12.26 -27.58
C ASP A 212 5.82 11.14 -28.64
N VAL A 213 6.88 10.32 -28.65
CA VAL A 213 6.95 9.15 -29.55
C VAL A 213 5.92 8.10 -29.14
N ILE A 214 5.73 7.85 -27.87
CA ILE A 214 4.70 6.90 -27.40
C ILE A 214 3.30 7.40 -27.78
N GLU A 215 2.99 8.67 -27.56
CA GLU A 215 1.70 9.26 -27.97
C GLU A 215 1.50 9.18 -29.50
N GLN A 216 2.58 9.35 -30.28
CA GLN A 216 2.56 9.14 -31.74
C GLN A 216 2.23 7.68 -32.09
N ILE A 217 2.89 6.70 -31.45
CA ILE A 217 2.62 5.27 -31.65
C ILE A 217 1.17 4.94 -31.30
N GLN A 218 0.68 5.44 -30.16
CA GLN A 218 -0.72 5.24 -29.76
C GLN A 218 -1.69 5.68 -30.85
N ARG A 219 -1.45 6.83 -31.47
CA ARG A 219 -2.28 7.37 -32.54
C ARG A 219 -2.14 6.58 -33.85
N GLU A 220 -0.90 6.28 -34.27
CA GLU A 220 -0.62 5.60 -35.54
C GLU A 220 -1.03 4.12 -35.53
N CYS A 221 -0.93 3.46 -34.37
CA CYS A 221 -1.29 2.04 -34.20
C CYS A 221 -2.67 1.85 -33.56
N ASN A 222 -3.45 2.92 -33.38
CA ASN A 222 -4.79 2.91 -32.75
C ASN A 222 -4.79 2.23 -31.37
N LEU A 223 -3.79 2.52 -30.54
CA LEU A 223 -3.72 2.02 -29.18
C LEU A 223 -4.59 2.88 -28.23
N PRO A 224 -5.01 2.32 -27.07
CA PRO A 224 -5.74 3.08 -26.08
C PRO A 224 -4.98 4.37 -25.68
N SER A 225 -5.67 5.51 -25.70
CA SER A 225 -5.08 6.81 -25.36
C SER A 225 -6.15 7.74 -24.80
N PRO A 226 -6.53 7.57 -23.51
CA PRO A 226 -7.58 8.38 -22.91
C PRO A 226 -7.18 9.87 -22.94
N ARG A 227 -8.20 10.72 -23.18
CA ARG A 227 -8.05 12.17 -23.22
C ARG A 227 -9.02 12.82 -22.25
N ILE A 228 -8.62 13.94 -21.70
CA ILE A 228 -9.45 14.80 -20.86
C ILE A 228 -9.35 16.21 -21.41
N GLY A 229 -10.46 16.77 -21.85
CA GLY A 229 -10.47 18.07 -22.50
C GLY A 229 -9.58 18.13 -23.75
N GLY A 230 -9.43 17.04 -24.49
CA GLY A 230 -8.61 16.93 -25.67
C GLY A 230 -7.12 16.68 -25.41
N GLN A 231 -6.64 16.81 -24.16
CA GLN A 231 -5.25 16.53 -23.79
C GLN A 231 -5.09 15.05 -23.42
N TRP A 232 -3.91 14.49 -23.68
CA TRP A 232 -3.59 13.14 -23.21
C TRP A 232 -3.69 13.07 -21.68
N ALA A 233 -4.44 12.07 -21.15
CA ALA A 233 -4.78 11.99 -19.73
C ALA A 233 -3.55 12.00 -18.79
N LYS A 234 -2.41 11.45 -19.22
CA LYS A 234 -1.14 11.49 -18.47
C LYS A 234 -0.51 12.88 -18.33
N ARG A 235 -0.90 13.83 -19.17
CA ARG A 235 -0.32 15.18 -19.24
C ARG A 235 -1.33 16.30 -18.98
N CYS A 236 -2.61 15.96 -18.76
CA CYS A 236 -3.64 16.95 -18.45
C CYS A 236 -3.48 17.53 -17.04
N GLU A 237 -4.06 18.68 -16.78
CA GLU A 237 -4.02 19.32 -15.47
C GLU A 237 -4.70 18.46 -14.40
N ASP A 238 -5.77 17.76 -14.76
CA ASP A 238 -6.53 16.90 -13.83
C ASP A 238 -5.69 15.80 -13.18
N VAL A 239 -4.66 15.29 -13.87
CA VAL A 239 -3.79 14.24 -13.30
C VAL A 239 -3.02 14.73 -12.08
N ARG A 240 -2.86 16.05 -11.93
CA ARG A 240 -2.15 16.68 -10.81
C ARG A 240 -3.05 16.99 -9.62
N ARG A 241 -4.36 16.73 -9.67
CA ARG A 241 -5.31 17.05 -8.60
C ARG A 241 -5.66 15.83 -7.76
N GLY A 242 -5.70 16.00 -6.44
CA GLY A 242 -6.19 14.99 -5.48
C GLY A 242 -7.71 14.87 -5.48
N TYR A 243 -8.19 13.93 -4.69
CA TYR A 243 -9.62 13.74 -4.45
C TYR A 243 -9.94 13.56 -2.97
N LEU A 244 -11.11 13.97 -2.57
CA LEU A 244 -11.72 13.63 -1.29
C LEU A 244 -12.46 12.29 -1.44
N PHE A 245 -12.00 11.25 -0.74
CA PHE A 245 -12.59 9.91 -0.79
C PHE A 245 -13.49 9.67 0.41
N VAL A 246 -14.80 9.72 0.18
CA VAL A 246 -15.82 9.70 1.24
C VAL A 246 -17.07 8.94 0.84
N ASP A 247 -17.88 8.62 1.83
CA ASP A 247 -19.23 8.05 1.71
C ASP A 247 -20.25 9.13 1.30
N MET A 248 -20.06 9.70 0.08
CA MET A 248 -20.95 10.72 -0.48
C MET A 248 -22.28 10.12 -0.91
N THR A 249 -23.38 10.69 -0.42
CA THR A 249 -24.77 10.30 -0.70
C THR A 249 -25.57 11.49 -1.21
N GLU A 250 -26.81 11.27 -1.69
CA GLU A 250 -27.72 12.36 -2.07
C GLU A 250 -27.97 13.35 -0.91
N GLN A 251 -27.94 12.86 0.34
CA GLN A 251 -28.25 13.68 1.53
C GLN A 251 -27.08 14.55 2.00
N ASN A 252 -25.82 14.10 1.76
CA ASN A 252 -24.64 14.78 2.30
C ASN A 252 -23.75 15.44 1.24
N VAL A 253 -24.16 15.43 -0.03
CA VAL A 253 -23.36 15.94 -1.16
C VAL A 253 -22.97 17.41 -1.03
N ASP A 254 -23.86 18.26 -0.52
CA ASP A 254 -23.59 19.69 -0.39
C ASP A 254 -22.43 19.95 0.60
N GLU A 255 -22.36 19.15 1.66
CA GLU A 255 -21.29 19.21 2.64
C GLU A 255 -20.00 18.57 2.10
N ALA A 256 -20.09 17.47 1.36
CA ALA A 256 -18.93 16.87 0.69
C ALA A 256 -18.30 17.87 -0.30
N ILE A 257 -19.10 18.60 -1.06
CA ILE A 257 -18.66 19.68 -1.95
C ILE A 257 -17.93 20.78 -1.16
N ARG A 258 -18.47 21.19 -0.01
CA ARG A 258 -17.84 22.20 0.86
C ARG A 258 -16.45 21.74 1.32
N TYR A 259 -16.34 20.53 1.84
CA TYR A 259 -15.07 19.97 2.29
C TYR A 259 -14.06 19.81 1.14
N ALA A 260 -14.51 19.33 -0.01
CA ALA A 260 -13.64 19.21 -1.17
C ALA A 260 -13.06 20.56 -1.62
N LYS A 261 -13.85 21.64 -1.57
CA LYS A 261 -13.41 22.99 -1.89
C LYS A 261 -12.41 23.54 -0.87
N LEU A 262 -12.63 23.32 0.43
CA LEU A 262 -11.68 23.72 1.48
C LEU A 262 -10.31 23.07 1.26
N GLY A 263 -10.29 21.76 1.00
CA GLY A 263 -9.07 21.01 0.74
C GLY A 263 -8.46 21.22 -0.67
N HIS A 264 -9.11 22.05 -1.51
CA HIS A 264 -8.69 22.29 -2.90
C HIS A 264 -8.60 21.03 -3.77
N PHE A 265 -9.43 20.01 -3.47
CA PHE A 265 -9.53 18.79 -4.28
C PHE A 265 -10.19 19.06 -5.63
N GLY A 266 -9.77 18.34 -6.67
CA GLY A 266 -10.39 18.39 -7.98
C GLY A 266 -11.55 17.40 -8.14
N TYR A 267 -11.55 16.35 -7.30
CA TYR A 267 -12.51 15.26 -7.39
C TYR A 267 -13.09 14.91 -6.01
N ILE A 268 -14.30 14.35 -6.03
CA ILE A 268 -14.85 13.56 -4.91
C ILE A 268 -14.96 12.13 -5.39
N MET A 269 -14.28 11.19 -4.72
CA MET A 269 -14.43 9.76 -4.97
C MET A 269 -15.40 9.16 -3.96
N THR A 270 -16.29 8.30 -4.42
CA THR A 270 -17.24 7.59 -3.56
C THR A 270 -16.94 6.10 -3.50
N TYR A 271 -17.06 5.52 -2.29
CA TYR A 271 -16.84 4.09 -2.07
C TYR A 271 -17.81 3.23 -2.86
N ASP A 272 -17.36 2.06 -3.30
CA ASP A 272 -18.19 1.04 -3.93
C ASP A 272 -19.42 0.70 -3.08
N GLY A 273 -19.27 0.44 -1.78
CA GLY A 273 -20.39 0.17 -0.86
C GLY A 273 -21.30 1.37 -0.60
N THR A 274 -20.92 2.58 -1.02
CA THR A 274 -21.77 3.76 -0.90
C THR A 274 -22.71 3.89 -2.09
N TRP A 275 -22.17 3.80 -3.33
CA TRP A 275 -23.00 3.96 -4.53
C TRP A 275 -23.70 2.66 -4.94
N ALA A 276 -23.14 1.48 -4.60
CA ALA A 276 -23.74 0.18 -4.85
C ALA A 276 -24.04 -0.55 -3.53
N SER A 277 -25.01 -1.47 -3.55
CA SER A 277 -25.40 -2.28 -2.38
C SER A 277 -24.67 -3.60 -2.30
N SER A 278 -24.04 -4.06 -3.39
CA SER A 278 -23.14 -5.23 -3.44
C SER A 278 -22.11 -5.09 -4.54
N LEU A 279 -20.99 -5.81 -4.37
CA LEU A 279 -19.97 -6.02 -5.40
C LEU A 279 -20.45 -7.11 -6.35
N GLY A 280 -20.10 -7.02 -7.63
CA GLY A 280 -20.47 -7.96 -8.68
C GLY A 280 -21.43 -7.33 -9.67
N SER A 281 -22.72 -7.46 -9.47
CA SER A 281 -23.74 -6.82 -10.32
C SER A 281 -23.92 -5.31 -10.04
N TYR A 282 -23.35 -4.80 -8.97
CA TYR A 282 -23.34 -3.37 -8.60
C TYR A 282 -24.73 -2.69 -8.66
N PRO A 283 -25.77 -3.24 -8.05
CA PRO A 283 -27.05 -2.57 -8.00
C PRO A 283 -26.95 -1.29 -7.17
N ILE A 284 -27.56 -0.21 -7.65
CA ILE A 284 -27.51 1.08 -6.95
C ILE A 284 -28.03 0.94 -5.51
N ASN A 285 -27.33 1.55 -4.57
CA ASN A 285 -27.70 1.54 -3.17
C ASN A 285 -28.90 2.48 -2.90
N LEU A 286 -30.10 1.93 -2.94
CA LEU A 286 -31.34 2.70 -2.77
C LEU A 286 -31.48 3.39 -1.40
N LYS A 287 -30.71 2.97 -0.39
CA LYS A 287 -30.66 3.67 0.90
C LYS A 287 -29.97 5.03 0.76
N ASN A 288 -28.96 5.11 -0.05
CA ASN A 288 -28.15 6.31 -0.27
C ASN A 288 -28.64 7.14 -1.46
N PHE A 289 -29.27 6.47 -2.44
CA PHE A 289 -29.80 7.05 -3.67
C PHE A 289 -31.22 6.51 -3.93
N PRO A 290 -32.25 7.06 -3.26
CA PRO A 290 -33.58 6.47 -3.21
C PRO A 290 -34.30 6.29 -4.56
N ARG A 291 -33.94 7.11 -5.56
CA ARG A 291 -34.46 6.99 -6.93
C ARG A 291 -33.50 6.26 -7.88
N GLY A 292 -32.58 5.45 -7.31
CA GLY A 292 -31.60 4.70 -8.10
C GLY A 292 -30.62 5.60 -8.87
N GLU A 293 -30.40 5.29 -10.15
CA GLU A 293 -29.49 6.06 -11.02
C GLU A 293 -29.84 7.54 -11.14
N GLU A 294 -31.15 7.90 -11.06
CA GLU A 294 -31.59 9.30 -11.11
C GLU A 294 -31.02 10.11 -9.93
N SER A 295 -31.12 9.57 -8.70
CA SER A 295 -30.55 10.22 -7.51
C SER A 295 -29.03 10.29 -7.58
N LEU A 296 -28.36 9.22 -8.01
CA LEU A 296 -26.92 9.17 -8.17
C LEU A 296 -26.45 10.20 -9.20
N LYS A 297 -27.13 10.26 -10.37
CA LYS A 297 -26.82 11.26 -11.39
C LYS A 297 -27.02 12.69 -10.88
N ALA A 298 -28.13 12.96 -10.21
CA ALA A 298 -28.42 14.29 -9.65
C ALA A 298 -27.35 14.71 -8.61
N THR A 299 -26.82 13.76 -7.83
CA THR A 299 -25.72 13.98 -6.88
C THR A 299 -24.43 14.36 -7.63
N ILE A 300 -24.10 13.66 -8.70
CA ILE A 300 -22.94 13.94 -9.55
C ILE A 300 -23.09 15.30 -10.25
N ASP A 301 -24.27 15.59 -10.81
CA ASP A 301 -24.55 16.88 -11.46
C ASP A 301 -24.37 18.07 -10.50
N LYS A 302 -24.70 17.91 -9.21
CA LYS A 302 -24.41 18.94 -8.18
C LYS A 302 -22.91 19.18 -8.02
N CYS A 303 -22.10 18.10 -8.01
CA CYS A 303 -20.64 18.23 -7.95
C CYS A 303 -20.10 18.97 -9.17
N HIS A 304 -20.58 18.62 -10.37
CA HIS A 304 -20.22 19.30 -11.62
C HIS A 304 -20.60 20.79 -11.60
N ALA A 305 -21.79 21.12 -11.14
CA ALA A 305 -22.23 22.51 -10.99
C ALA A 305 -21.34 23.32 -10.02
N ALA A 306 -20.72 22.62 -9.06
CA ALA A 306 -19.76 23.21 -8.14
C ALA A 306 -18.32 23.29 -8.68
N GLY A 307 -18.05 22.80 -9.90
CA GLY A 307 -16.73 22.75 -10.54
C GLY A 307 -15.87 21.57 -10.06
N LEU A 308 -16.48 20.55 -9.45
CA LEU A 308 -15.81 19.34 -9.01
C LEU A 308 -16.19 18.16 -9.91
N LYS A 309 -15.27 17.22 -10.07
CA LYS A 309 -15.47 15.95 -10.77
C LYS A 309 -15.74 14.81 -9.80
N VAL A 310 -16.33 13.70 -10.27
CA VAL A 310 -16.69 12.58 -9.41
C VAL A 310 -16.03 11.29 -9.86
N GLY A 311 -15.36 10.61 -8.90
CA GLY A 311 -14.72 9.34 -9.09
C GLY A 311 -15.56 8.16 -8.59
N MET A 312 -15.53 7.06 -9.34
CA MET A 312 -16.09 5.77 -8.99
C MET A 312 -14.99 4.86 -8.45
N HIS A 313 -15.06 4.49 -7.17
CA HIS A 313 -14.27 3.39 -6.64
C HIS A 313 -14.99 2.07 -6.90
N MET A 314 -14.23 1.02 -7.28
CA MET A 314 -14.77 -0.31 -7.51
C MET A 314 -13.72 -1.40 -7.37
N LEU A 315 -14.15 -2.59 -7.02
CA LEU A 315 -13.33 -3.81 -7.01
C LEU A 315 -13.54 -4.59 -8.30
N THR A 316 -12.49 -4.75 -9.10
CA THR A 316 -12.57 -5.08 -10.54
C THR A 316 -13.25 -6.39 -10.91
N SER A 317 -13.05 -7.49 -10.16
CA SER A 317 -13.55 -8.83 -10.50
C SER A 317 -14.16 -9.56 -9.32
N PHE A 318 -14.59 -8.83 -8.33
CA PHE A 318 -15.12 -9.36 -7.09
C PHE A 318 -16.64 -9.49 -7.14
N VAL A 319 -17.15 -10.57 -6.55
CA VAL A 319 -18.57 -10.80 -6.36
C VAL A 319 -18.83 -11.02 -4.88
N GLY A 320 -19.52 -10.08 -4.27
CA GLY A 320 -19.87 -10.12 -2.84
C GLY A 320 -20.81 -11.30 -2.52
N LYS A 321 -20.64 -11.92 -1.36
CA LYS A 321 -21.46 -13.05 -0.93
C LYS A 321 -22.97 -12.70 -0.77
N ASN A 322 -23.29 -11.40 -0.79
CA ASN A 322 -24.67 -10.89 -0.77
C ASN A 322 -25.23 -10.50 -2.15
N ASP A 323 -24.43 -10.65 -3.21
CA ASP A 323 -24.80 -10.25 -4.57
C ASP A 323 -25.81 -11.23 -5.21
N PRO A 324 -26.72 -10.76 -6.09
CA PRO A 324 -27.60 -11.63 -6.87
C PRO A 324 -26.90 -12.71 -7.69
N LEU A 325 -25.63 -12.55 -8.04
CA LEU A 325 -24.80 -13.58 -8.70
C LEU A 325 -24.38 -14.71 -7.75
N VAL A 326 -24.64 -14.58 -6.44
CA VAL A 326 -24.31 -15.60 -5.44
C VAL A 326 -25.58 -16.22 -4.86
N ARG A 327 -26.60 -15.43 -4.61
CA ARG A 327 -27.82 -15.88 -3.93
C ARG A 327 -29.10 -15.50 -4.66
N PRO A 328 -30.14 -16.33 -4.65
CA PRO A 328 -30.25 -17.60 -3.92
C PRO A 328 -29.51 -18.76 -4.63
N LYS A 329 -29.02 -18.55 -5.87
CA LYS A 329 -28.31 -19.52 -6.69
C LYS A 329 -27.02 -18.92 -7.23
N PRO A 330 -25.84 -19.56 -6.98
CA PRO A 330 -24.58 -19.05 -7.47
C PRO A 330 -24.46 -19.14 -9.00
N ASP A 331 -23.91 -18.08 -9.60
CA ASP A 331 -23.57 -18.12 -11.03
C ASP A 331 -22.48 -19.18 -11.27
N PRO A 332 -22.69 -20.13 -12.20
CA PRO A 332 -21.73 -21.19 -12.48
C PRO A 332 -20.38 -20.68 -13.01
N ARG A 333 -20.30 -19.41 -13.41
CA ARG A 333 -19.09 -18.74 -13.96
C ARG A 333 -18.23 -18.07 -12.88
N LEU A 334 -18.55 -18.28 -11.58
CA LEU A 334 -17.61 -17.92 -10.50
C LEU A 334 -16.35 -18.79 -10.60
N LEU A 335 -15.19 -18.22 -10.29
CA LEU A 335 -13.89 -18.88 -10.45
C LEU A 335 -13.75 -20.05 -9.48
N LYS A 336 -13.30 -21.19 -10.00
CA LYS A 336 -13.02 -22.43 -9.28
C LYS A 336 -11.58 -22.85 -9.52
N ASP A 337 -10.90 -23.38 -8.50
CA ASP A 337 -9.50 -23.80 -8.58
C ASP A 337 -9.24 -25.23 -8.08
N ALA A 338 -10.25 -25.90 -7.49
CA ALA A 338 -10.18 -27.31 -7.12
C ALA A 338 -11.51 -28.01 -7.36
N GLU A 339 -11.44 -29.33 -7.65
CA GLU A 339 -12.60 -30.20 -7.85
C GLU A 339 -12.44 -31.51 -7.08
N ALA A 340 -13.54 -31.98 -6.50
CA ALA A 340 -13.67 -33.28 -5.88
C ALA A 340 -15.03 -33.88 -6.27
N VAL A 341 -15.28 -35.14 -5.88
CA VAL A 341 -16.50 -35.89 -6.19
C VAL A 341 -17.17 -36.37 -4.89
N LEU A 342 -18.45 -36.13 -4.73
CA LEU A 342 -19.23 -36.56 -3.57
C LEU A 342 -19.30 -38.12 -3.52
N ALA A 343 -18.89 -38.72 -2.39
CA ALA A 343 -18.76 -40.17 -2.25
C ALA A 343 -20.08 -40.88 -1.99
N ALA A 344 -21.07 -40.22 -1.38
CA ALA A 344 -22.35 -40.78 -1.00
C ALA A 344 -23.46 -39.72 -1.07
N ASP A 345 -24.73 -40.19 -1.16
CA ASP A 345 -25.86 -39.29 -1.03
C ASP A 345 -25.84 -38.58 0.33
N ILE A 346 -26.11 -37.29 0.32
CA ILE A 346 -26.24 -36.48 1.54
C ILE A 346 -27.58 -35.74 1.56
N ASP A 347 -28.16 -35.59 2.75
CA ASP A 347 -29.32 -34.74 2.96
C ASP A 347 -28.93 -33.26 3.24
N ALA A 348 -29.92 -32.42 3.43
CA ALA A 348 -29.72 -30.98 3.64
C ALA A 348 -29.15 -30.64 5.04
N GLN A 349 -29.08 -31.55 5.99
CA GLN A 349 -28.66 -31.33 7.36
C GLN A 349 -27.25 -31.86 7.66
N VAL A 350 -26.67 -32.69 6.80
CA VAL A 350 -25.35 -33.30 6.99
C VAL A 350 -24.27 -32.22 7.07
N GLN A 351 -23.46 -32.29 8.14
CA GLN A 351 -22.33 -31.38 8.39
C GLN A 351 -20.96 -31.98 8.10
N GLU A 352 -20.92 -33.24 7.66
CA GLU A 352 -19.72 -33.93 7.19
C GLU A 352 -19.93 -34.32 5.73
N ILE A 353 -19.19 -33.75 4.80
CA ILE A 353 -19.34 -33.99 3.37
C ILE A 353 -18.26 -34.98 2.92
N PRO A 354 -18.60 -36.24 2.59
CA PRO A 354 -17.63 -37.26 2.17
C PRO A 354 -17.23 -37.07 0.71
N SER A 355 -15.93 -37.20 0.41
CA SER A 355 -15.38 -37.16 -0.93
C SER A 355 -14.84 -38.49 -1.40
N ALA A 356 -15.11 -38.84 -2.65
CA ALA A 356 -14.53 -40.00 -3.32
C ALA A 356 -13.08 -39.78 -3.77
N THR A 357 -12.68 -38.51 -3.91
CA THR A 357 -11.35 -38.09 -4.36
C THR A 357 -10.56 -37.40 -3.22
N PRO A 358 -9.21 -37.37 -3.30
CA PRO A 358 -8.38 -36.64 -2.34
C PRO A 358 -8.74 -35.15 -2.23
N LEU A 359 -8.52 -34.55 -1.06
CA LEU A 359 -8.87 -33.16 -0.75
C LEU A 359 -7.64 -32.26 -0.55
N ASP A 360 -6.46 -32.69 -1.02
CA ASP A 360 -5.19 -31.96 -0.81
C ASP A 360 -5.14 -30.59 -1.49
N GLN A 361 -5.98 -30.39 -2.50
CA GLN A 361 -6.07 -29.11 -3.21
C GLN A 361 -6.98 -28.08 -2.54
N PHE A 362 -7.73 -28.46 -1.51
CA PHE A 362 -8.66 -27.55 -0.83
C PHE A 362 -7.96 -26.81 0.32
N PRO A 363 -8.17 -25.48 0.45
CA PRO A 363 -7.52 -24.68 1.47
C PRO A 363 -7.93 -25.04 2.91
N LEU A 364 -7.05 -24.76 3.87
CA LEU A 364 -7.30 -24.94 5.30
C LEU A 364 -7.46 -23.61 6.06
N SER A 365 -7.29 -22.49 5.39
CA SER A 365 -7.37 -21.17 5.98
C SER A 365 -8.46 -20.32 5.32
N PRO A 366 -9.14 -19.46 6.10
CA PRO A 366 -10.07 -18.49 5.53
C PRO A 366 -9.35 -17.52 4.59
N ALA A 367 -10.11 -16.95 3.64
CA ALA A 367 -9.60 -15.95 2.74
C ALA A 367 -9.23 -14.68 3.51
N PHE A 368 -7.94 -14.44 3.59
CA PHE A 368 -7.36 -13.19 4.03
C PHE A 368 -6.22 -12.84 3.06
N TYR A 369 -5.59 -11.69 3.18
CA TYR A 369 -4.65 -11.20 2.19
C TYR A 369 -3.60 -12.22 1.73
N GLY A 370 -3.43 -12.37 0.44
CA GLY A 370 -2.15 -12.70 -0.16
C GLY A 370 -1.80 -14.12 -0.49
N ASP A 371 -2.50 -15.12 0.00
CA ASP A 371 -2.23 -16.51 -0.35
C ASP A 371 -2.99 -16.95 -1.59
N GLU A 372 -2.33 -17.71 -2.46
CA GLU A 372 -2.88 -18.16 -3.74
C GLU A 372 -4.09 -19.08 -3.59
N ARG A 373 -4.24 -19.79 -2.43
CA ARG A 373 -5.36 -20.68 -2.16
C ARG A 373 -6.01 -20.33 -0.83
N GLN A 374 -7.08 -19.55 -0.91
CA GLN A 374 -7.82 -19.10 0.26
C GLN A 374 -9.32 -19.23 0.05
N GLY A 375 -10.04 -19.26 1.19
CA GLY A 375 -11.47 -19.44 1.24
C GLY A 375 -11.81 -20.86 1.69
N LEU A 376 -12.93 -20.99 2.40
CA LEU A 376 -13.39 -22.28 2.94
C LEU A 376 -14.78 -22.63 2.37
N ASP A 377 -15.09 -22.17 1.17
CA ASP A 377 -16.40 -22.34 0.56
C ASP A 377 -16.33 -23.29 -0.63
N ILE A 378 -17.17 -24.30 -0.62
CA ILE A 378 -17.35 -25.26 -1.71
C ILE A 378 -18.74 -25.11 -2.31
N LEU A 379 -18.85 -25.41 -3.60
CA LEU A 379 -20.07 -25.43 -4.38
C LEU A 379 -20.43 -26.86 -4.77
N ILE A 380 -21.63 -27.32 -4.41
CA ILE A 380 -22.22 -28.57 -4.89
C ILE A 380 -23.55 -28.21 -5.53
N ASP A 381 -23.71 -28.50 -6.84
CA ASP A 381 -24.86 -28.08 -7.62
C ASP A 381 -25.10 -26.57 -7.47
N ASP A 382 -26.21 -26.17 -6.83
CA ASP A 382 -26.58 -24.77 -6.58
C ASP A 382 -26.37 -24.33 -5.13
N GLU A 383 -25.75 -25.15 -4.28
CA GLU A 383 -25.54 -24.85 -2.86
C GLU A 383 -24.08 -24.50 -2.58
N ILE A 384 -23.85 -23.37 -1.90
CA ILE A 384 -22.57 -23.04 -1.29
C ILE A 384 -22.55 -23.60 0.14
N ILE A 385 -21.48 -24.31 0.47
CA ILE A 385 -21.27 -24.94 1.78
C ILE A 385 -19.94 -24.44 2.34
N HIS A 386 -19.97 -23.86 3.55
CA HIS A 386 -18.76 -23.41 4.23
C HIS A 386 -18.22 -24.51 5.13
N TYR A 387 -17.04 -25.05 4.84
CA TYR A 387 -16.36 -26.00 5.71
C TYR A 387 -15.38 -25.32 6.66
N ARG A 388 -15.11 -25.95 7.82
CA ARG A 388 -14.16 -25.40 8.79
C ARG A 388 -12.91 -26.22 8.97
N GLN A 389 -12.95 -27.48 8.54
CA GLN A 389 -11.86 -28.45 8.67
C GLN A 389 -11.92 -29.48 7.54
N ILE A 390 -10.78 -30.11 7.25
CA ILE A 390 -10.67 -31.23 6.32
C ILE A 390 -10.04 -32.39 7.06
N ASP A 391 -10.68 -33.57 6.97
CA ASP A 391 -10.08 -34.85 7.30
C ASP A 391 -9.51 -35.47 6.02
N HIS A 392 -8.20 -35.34 5.83
CA HIS A 392 -7.53 -35.84 4.62
C HIS A 392 -7.52 -37.37 4.55
N GLN A 393 -7.44 -38.08 5.69
CA GLN A 393 -7.46 -39.56 5.75
C GLN A 393 -8.84 -40.11 5.46
N GLY A 394 -9.85 -39.56 6.12
CA GLY A 394 -11.24 -39.90 5.90
C GLY A 394 -11.87 -39.29 4.67
N ARG A 395 -11.14 -38.39 3.98
CA ARG A 395 -11.60 -37.64 2.79
C ARG A 395 -12.93 -36.92 3.05
N LYS A 396 -13.02 -36.13 4.11
CA LYS A 396 -14.24 -35.42 4.46
C LYS A 396 -14.00 -33.93 4.73
N PHE A 397 -14.94 -33.12 4.29
CA PHE A 397 -15.08 -31.76 4.82
C PHE A 397 -15.88 -31.84 6.11
N LEU A 398 -15.44 -31.15 7.17
CA LEU A 398 -16.01 -31.27 8.52
C LEU A 398 -16.53 -29.89 9.00
N ARG A 399 -17.54 -29.99 9.90
CA ARG A 399 -18.19 -28.81 10.50
C ARG A 399 -18.74 -27.86 9.45
N CYS A 400 -19.38 -28.42 8.45
CA CYS A 400 -19.94 -27.71 7.32
C CYS A 400 -21.17 -26.89 7.73
N VAL A 401 -21.25 -25.66 7.24
CA VAL A 401 -22.45 -24.80 7.32
C VAL A 401 -23.14 -24.88 5.97
N ARG A 402 -24.33 -25.46 5.97
CA ARG A 402 -25.14 -25.69 4.77
C ARG A 402 -25.87 -24.41 4.37
N GLY A 403 -26.18 -24.26 3.09
CA GLY A 403 -26.90 -23.07 2.57
C GLY A 403 -26.16 -21.77 2.82
N PHE A 404 -24.80 -21.80 2.79
CA PHE A 404 -23.98 -20.63 3.11
C PHE A 404 -24.14 -19.53 2.07
N ALA A 405 -23.77 -18.29 2.42
CA ALA A 405 -23.92 -17.09 1.60
C ALA A 405 -25.35 -16.83 1.06
N GLY A 406 -26.36 -17.42 1.70
CA GLY A 406 -27.78 -17.22 1.33
C GLY A 406 -28.26 -18.15 0.22
N THR A 407 -27.51 -19.20 -0.11
CA THR A 407 -28.00 -20.29 -0.95
C THR A 407 -28.92 -21.24 -0.16
N THR A 408 -29.58 -22.15 -0.83
CA THR A 408 -30.52 -23.08 -0.19
C THR A 408 -29.85 -24.43 0.07
N ALA A 409 -29.86 -24.91 1.33
CA ALA A 409 -29.42 -26.24 1.67
C ALA A 409 -30.30 -27.29 0.99
N ALA A 410 -29.68 -28.25 0.28
CA ALA A 410 -30.37 -29.26 -0.52
C ALA A 410 -29.76 -30.65 -0.35
N PRO A 411 -30.50 -31.75 -0.59
CA PRO A 411 -29.89 -33.07 -0.77
C PRO A 411 -29.04 -33.13 -2.05
N HIS A 412 -27.89 -33.80 -1.97
CA HIS A 412 -27.02 -34.01 -3.14
C HIS A 412 -26.76 -35.50 -3.34
N LYS A 413 -26.62 -35.94 -4.59
CA LYS A 413 -26.40 -37.30 -4.98
C LYS A 413 -24.91 -37.67 -5.03
N ALA A 414 -24.58 -38.91 -4.68
CA ALA A 414 -23.26 -39.47 -4.91
C ALA A 414 -22.84 -39.24 -6.39
N GLY A 415 -21.59 -38.88 -6.59
CA GLY A 415 -21.06 -38.50 -7.92
C GLY A 415 -21.23 -37.01 -8.28
N ALA A 416 -21.95 -36.20 -7.50
CA ALA A 416 -21.99 -34.75 -7.70
C ALA A 416 -20.59 -34.14 -7.57
N LYS A 417 -20.33 -33.13 -8.37
CA LYS A 417 -19.04 -32.40 -8.31
C LYS A 417 -19.02 -31.45 -7.14
N ILE A 418 -17.91 -31.42 -6.44
CA ILE A 418 -17.60 -30.50 -5.36
C ILE A 418 -16.53 -29.54 -5.90
N HIS A 419 -16.87 -28.27 -6.06
CA HIS A 419 -15.90 -27.28 -6.52
C HIS A 419 -15.49 -26.37 -5.36
N HIS A 420 -14.21 -26.00 -5.28
CA HIS A 420 -13.78 -24.88 -4.42
C HIS A 420 -14.00 -23.55 -5.13
N LEU A 421 -14.65 -22.59 -4.46
CA LEU A 421 -14.82 -21.22 -4.94
C LEU A 421 -13.63 -20.36 -4.53
N VAL A 422 -12.99 -19.73 -5.50
CA VAL A 422 -11.84 -18.85 -5.21
C VAL A 422 -12.32 -17.59 -4.52
N GLU A 423 -11.78 -17.31 -3.35
CA GLU A 423 -12.14 -16.18 -2.52
C GLU A 423 -10.94 -15.24 -2.29
N ARG A 424 -11.18 -13.93 -2.39
CA ARG A 424 -10.24 -12.87 -2.01
C ARG A 424 -11.02 -11.75 -1.34
N TYR A 425 -10.46 -11.17 -0.28
CA TYR A 425 -11.08 -10.08 0.49
C TYR A 425 -12.53 -10.36 0.93
N GLY A 426 -12.85 -11.63 1.21
CA GLY A 426 -14.21 -12.03 1.60
C GLY A 426 -15.23 -12.09 0.47
N CYS A 427 -14.81 -11.95 -0.78
CA CYS A 427 -15.61 -12.03 -2.00
C CYS A 427 -15.16 -13.18 -2.89
N TYR A 428 -16.06 -13.69 -3.72
CA TYR A 428 -15.71 -14.62 -4.79
C TYR A 428 -15.14 -13.88 -5.99
N LEU A 429 -14.37 -14.58 -6.82
CA LEU A 429 -13.82 -14.04 -8.06
C LEU A 429 -14.59 -14.58 -9.28
N VAL A 430 -14.57 -13.79 -10.34
CA VAL A 430 -15.12 -14.17 -11.65
C VAL A 430 -14.11 -15.02 -12.43
N ASP A 431 -14.58 -16.07 -13.10
CA ASP A 431 -13.80 -16.72 -14.16
C ASP A 431 -13.78 -15.82 -15.40
N LEU A 432 -12.68 -15.10 -15.57
CA LEU A 432 -12.51 -14.11 -16.66
C LEU A 432 -12.47 -14.74 -18.07
N ARG A 433 -12.44 -16.08 -18.17
CA ARG A 433 -12.54 -16.81 -19.43
C ARG A 433 -13.99 -16.89 -19.94
N THR A 434 -14.95 -16.54 -19.07
CA THR A 434 -16.39 -16.62 -19.37
C THR A 434 -16.98 -15.27 -19.80
N SER A 435 -18.20 -15.27 -20.31
CA SER A 435 -18.95 -14.05 -20.66
C SER A 435 -19.28 -13.17 -19.46
N LEU A 436 -19.20 -13.68 -18.23
CA LEU A 436 -19.51 -12.89 -17.01
C LEU A 436 -18.61 -11.66 -16.90
N LYS A 437 -17.34 -11.77 -17.31
CA LYS A 437 -16.41 -10.61 -17.38
C LYS A 437 -17.02 -9.46 -18.22
N ASP A 438 -17.56 -9.78 -19.37
CA ASP A 438 -18.09 -8.78 -20.29
C ASP A 438 -19.45 -8.24 -19.85
N GLU A 439 -20.28 -9.08 -19.24
CA GLU A 439 -21.57 -8.67 -18.63
C GLU A 439 -21.36 -7.68 -17.50
N LEU A 440 -20.39 -7.95 -16.59
CA LEU A 440 -20.08 -7.03 -15.49
C LEU A 440 -19.44 -5.73 -16.01
N ALA A 441 -18.57 -5.83 -17.03
CA ALA A 441 -18.01 -4.65 -17.65
C ALA A 441 -19.08 -3.74 -18.28
N GLU A 442 -20.11 -4.31 -18.90
CA GLU A 442 -21.25 -3.56 -19.45
C GLU A 442 -22.07 -2.87 -18.34
N LEU A 443 -22.34 -3.57 -17.24
CA LEU A 443 -23.05 -3.00 -16.09
C LEU A 443 -22.30 -1.80 -15.49
N ILE A 444 -21.00 -1.97 -15.20
CA ILE A 444 -20.17 -0.93 -14.58
C ILE A 444 -20.04 0.29 -15.51
N ALA A 445 -19.66 0.06 -16.76
CA ALA A 445 -19.50 1.13 -17.73
C ALA A 445 -20.84 1.80 -18.04
N GLY A 446 -21.95 1.03 -18.01
CA GLY A 446 -23.31 1.55 -18.14
C GLY A 446 -23.65 2.58 -17.06
N VAL A 447 -23.43 2.25 -15.78
CA VAL A 447 -23.62 3.19 -14.66
C VAL A 447 -22.70 4.39 -14.79
N PHE A 448 -21.41 4.16 -15.09
CA PHE A 448 -20.43 5.23 -15.29
C PHE A 448 -20.91 6.26 -16.33
N ASN A 449 -21.31 5.77 -17.50
CA ASN A 449 -21.73 6.62 -18.62
C ASN A 449 -23.05 7.37 -18.33
N ARG A 450 -24.06 6.66 -17.78
CA ARG A 450 -25.40 7.25 -17.55
C ARG A 450 -25.41 8.22 -16.39
N CYS A 451 -24.69 7.92 -15.31
CA CYS A 451 -24.63 8.78 -14.11
C CYS A 451 -23.64 9.93 -14.25
N GLY A 452 -22.67 9.83 -15.15
CA GLY A 452 -21.76 10.94 -15.45
C GLY A 452 -20.47 10.97 -14.65
N PHE A 453 -19.97 9.83 -14.18
CA PHE A 453 -18.67 9.78 -13.52
C PHE A 453 -17.53 10.24 -14.43
N ASP A 454 -16.45 10.80 -13.85
CA ASP A 454 -15.29 11.37 -14.55
C ASP A 454 -14.00 10.60 -14.29
N MET A 455 -13.97 9.77 -13.26
CA MET A 455 -12.83 8.99 -12.85
C MET A 455 -13.25 7.60 -12.42
N ILE A 456 -12.40 6.60 -12.70
CA ILE A 456 -12.56 5.25 -12.17
C ILE A 456 -11.29 4.84 -11.44
N TYR A 457 -11.44 4.22 -10.27
CA TYR A 457 -10.35 3.59 -9.54
C TYR A 457 -10.54 2.07 -9.59
N PHE A 458 -9.65 1.40 -10.32
CA PHE A 458 -9.61 -0.06 -10.40
C PHE A 458 -8.88 -0.63 -9.20
N ASP A 459 -9.63 -1.03 -8.18
CA ASP A 459 -9.06 -1.69 -7.01
C ASP A 459 -9.12 -3.22 -7.12
N GLY A 460 -8.23 -3.91 -6.39
CA GLY A 460 -8.17 -5.36 -6.34
C GLY A 460 -7.73 -6.04 -7.66
N GLY A 461 -7.21 -5.28 -8.62
CA GLY A 461 -6.77 -5.82 -9.92
C GLY A 461 -5.76 -6.94 -9.81
N GLU A 462 -4.91 -6.91 -8.77
CA GLU A 462 -3.90 -7.93 -8.49
C GLU A 462 -4.49 -9.33 -8.26
N CYS A 463 -5.72 -9.43 -7.76
CA CYS A 463 -6.40 -10.70 -7.52
C CYS A 463 -6.75 -11.45 -8.80
N ASN A 464 -6.76 -10.77 -9.94
CA ASN A 464 -7.00 -11.41 -11.25
C ASN A 464 -5.89 -12.40 -11.65
N ALA A 465 -4.75 -12.41 -10.98
CA ALA A 465 -3.73 -13.43 -11.10
C ALA A 465 -4.26 -14.85 -10.79
N ALA A 466 -5.34 -14.99 -10.03
CA ALA A 466 -5.99 -16.26 -9.79
C ALA A 466 -6.56 -16.91 -11.07
N ASN A 467 -6.82 -16.12 -12.13
CA ASN A 467 -7.27 -16.60 -13.42
C ASN A 467 -6.13 -17.12 -14.32
N GLY A 468 -4.86 -16.87 -13.96
CA GLY A 468 -3.67 -17.23 -14.75
C GLY A 468 -2.67 -16.06 -14.88
N PRO A 469 -1.94 -15.92 -15.98
CA PRO A 469 -0.92 -14.88 -16.09
C PRO A 469 -1.44 -13.48 -15.79
N TYR A 470 -0.86 -12.84 -14.78
CA TYR A 470 -1.24 -11.52 -14.26
C TYR A 470 -1.36 -10.47 -15.37
N TRP A 471 -0.30 -10.30 -16.17
CA TRP A 471 -0.23 -9.28 -17.23
C TRP A 471 -1.38 -9.39 -18.23
N TYR A 472 -1.89 -10.59 -18.48
CA TYR A 472 -2.99 -10.83 -19.42
C TYR A 472 -4.36 -10.59 -18.76
N TRP A 473 -4.65 -11.28 -17.63
CA TRP A 473 -5.99 -11.26 -17.06
C TRP A 473 -6.36 -9.94 -16.40
N VAL A 474 -5.38 -9.22 -15.79
CA VAL A 474 -5.59 -7.85 -15.33
C VAL A 474 -5.90 -6.93 -16.50
N SER A 475 -5.15 -7.04 -17.61
CA SER A 475 -5.42 -6.28 -18.83
C SER A 475 -6.81 -6.56 -19.37
N GLN A 476 -7.19 -7.83 -19.52
CA GLN A 476 -8.48 -8.23 -20.07
C GLN A 476 -9.64 -7.64 -19.26
N GLN A 477 -9.57 -7.69 -17.96
CA GLN A 477 -10.63 -7.22 -17.09
C GLN A 477 -10.76 -5.68 -17.11
N GLN A 478 -9.65 -4.95 -16.95
CA GLN A 478 -9.68 -3.48 -16.93
C GLN A 478 -10.05 -2.91 -18.30
N MET A 479 -9.53 -3.49 -19.38
CA MET A 479 -9.85 -3.09 -20.73
C MET A 479 -11.30 -3.41 -21.12
N ALA A 480 -11.89 -4.49 -20.59
CA ALA A 480 -13.31 -4.79 -20.83
C ALA A 480 -14.21 -3.64 -20.36
N ILE A 481 -13.90 -3.04 -19.21
CA ILE A 481 -14.62 -1.87 -18.68
C ILE A 481 -14.26 -0.62 -19.49
N TYR A 482 -12.97 -0.32 -19.64
CA TYR A 482 -12.49 0.89 -20.31
C TYR A 482 -13.05 1.04 -21.72
N ASN A 483 -13.05 -0.03 -22.53
CA ASN A 483 -13.52 -0.02 -23.92
C ASN A 483 -15.03 0.28 -24.04
N ARG A 484 -15.79 0.21 -22.95
CA ARG A 484 -17.22 0.52 -22.88
C ARG A 484 -17.53 1.93 -22.34
N ILE A 485 -16.49 2.63 -21.85
CA ILE A 485 -16.62 4.03 -21.42
C ILE A 485 -16.69 4.91 -22.68
N ARG A 486 -17.63 5.86 -22.68
CA ARG A 486 -17.94 6.72 -23.84
C ARG A 486 -17.72 8.19 -23.58
N ARG A 487 -16.97 8.52 -22.56
CA ARG A 487 -16.67 9.90 -22.14
C ARG A 487 -15.23 10.04 -21.68
N ASP A 488 -14.78 11.27 -21.53
CA ASP A 488 -13.48 11.55 -20.93
C ASP A 488 -13.38 10.90 -19.56
N ILE A 489 -12.22 10.27 -19.27
CA ILE A 489 -12.02 9.52 -18.05
C ILE A 489 -10.58 9.64 -17.53
N LEU A 490 -10.44 9.88 -16.24
CA LEU A 490 -9.20 9.64 -15.50
C LEU A 490 -9.22 8.22 -14.93
N VAL A 491 -8.27 7.40 -15.35
CA VAL A 491 -8.12 6.02 -14.84
C VAL A 491 -6.98 5.97 -13.82
N GLN A 492 -7.27 5.41 -12.67
CA GLN A 492 -6.30 5.11 -11.61
C GLN A 492 -6.61 3.73 -11.04
N GLY A 493 -5.70 3.13 -10.27
CA GLY A 493 -5.96 1.84 -9.60
C GLY A 493 -4.71 1.22 -9.00
N SER A 494 -4.91 0.12 -8.27
CA SER A 494 -3.88 -0.60 -7.54
C SER A 494 -3.07 -1.56 -8.42
N GLY A 495 -3.68 -2.19 -9.42
CA GLY A 495 -3.03 -3.17 -10.28
C GLY A 495 -2.93 -2.68 -11.73
N GLY A 496 -1.71 -2.71 -12.30
CA GLY A 496 -1.48 -2.33 -13.68
C GLY A 496 -0.52 -3.28 -14.39
N THR A 497 -0.50 -3.19 -15.70
CA THR A 497 0.30 -4.00 -16.61
C THR A 497 0.92 -3.11 -17.69
N PRO A 498 1.90 -3.60 -18.47
CA PRO A 498 2.41 -2.84 -19.62
C PRO A 498 1.33 -2.46 -20.65
N TRP A 499 0.28 -3.27 -20.81
CA TRP A 499 -0.83 -2.94 -21.70
C TRP A 499 -1.76 -1.88 -21.10
N THR A 500 -2.14 -2.02 -19.81
CA THR A 500 -3.01 -1.05 -19.17
C THR A 500 -2.29 0.26 -18.81
N TRP A 501 -0.94 0.29 -18.89
CA TRP A 501 -0.20 1.57 -18.82
C TRP A 501 -0.77 2.60 -19.81
N HIS A 502 -1.25 2.16 -20.97
CA HIS A 502 -1.83 3.05 -21.96
C HIS A 502 -3.06 3.81 -21.45
N ILE A 503 -3.90 3.19 -20.63
CA ILE A 503 -5.14 3.80 -20.12
C ILE A 503 -4.98 4.49 -18.77
N PHE A 504 -4.03 4.07 -17.93
CA PHE A 504 -3.83 4.68 -16.63
C PHE A 504 -3.29 6.09 -16.77
N ALA A 505 -3.92 7.06 -16.13
CA ALA A 505 -3.45 8.43 -16.07
C ALA A 505 -2.36 8.59 -15.00
N ARG A 506 -2.55 7.95 -13.84
CA ARG A 506 -1.59 7.96 -12.73
C ARG A 506 -1.71 6.69 -11.89
N GLY A 507 -0.69 6.44 -11.05
CA GLY A 507 -0.69 5.39 -10.05
C GLY A 507 -0.78 5.93 -8.63
N ALA A 508 -1.39 5.18 -7.71
CA ALA A 508 -1.40 5.50 -6.29
C ALA A 508 -0.20 4.88 -5.58
N CYS A 509 0.54 5.68 -4.79
CA CYS A 509 1.73 5.21 -4.11
C CYS A 509 1.42 4.39 -2.87
N ASP A 510 0.35 4.72 -2.14
CA ASP A 510 0.16 4.16 -0.81
C ASP A 510 -1.24 4.32 -0.23
N ASP A 511 -1.45 3.67 0.94
CA ASP A 511 -2.67 3.73 1.73
C ASP A 511 -2.42 4.44 3.07
N PHE A 512 -3.47 4.62 3.87
CA PHE A 512 -3.47 5.39 5.09
C PHE A 512 -2.95 4.63 6.32
N ALA A 513 -2.62 5.39 7.38
CA ALA A 513 -2.45 4.90 8.74
C ALA A 513 -3.28 5.73 9.72
N ALA A 514 -3.88 5.07 10.72
CA ALA A 514 -4.62 5.74 11.80
C ALA A 514 -3.72 6.08 13.00
N VAL A 515 -2.57 5.45 13.09
CA VAL A 515 -1.58 5.67 14.16
C VAL A 515 -0.19 5.73 13.56
N ALA A 516 0.71 6.44 14.20
CA ALA A 516 2.09 6.61 13.75
C ALA A 516 2.22 7.13 12.31
N VAL A 517 1.34 8.04 11.89
CA VAL A 517 1.20 8.51 10.51
C VAL A 517 2.53 8.96 9.92
N LYS A 518 3.31 9.77 10.65
CA LYS A 518 4.58 10.31 10.17
C LYS A 518 5.61 9.21 9.92
N GLN A 519 5.80 8.32 10.91
CA GLN A 519 6.73 7.20 10.81
C GLN A 519 6.27 6.21 9.76
N TYR A 520 4.97 5.93 9.68
CA TYR A 520 4.40 5.09 8.67
C TYR A 520 4.70 5.64 7.27
N LEU A 521 4.49 6.93 7.06
CA LEU A 521 4.76 7.64 5.81
C LEU A 521 6.25 7.56 5.41
N ASP A 522 7.16 7.71 6.37
CA ASP A 522 8.60 7.63 6.12
C ASP A 522 9.06 6.20 5.82
N TYR A 523 8.50 5.21 6.54
CA TYR A 523 8.90 3.81 6.41
C TYR A 523 8.25 3.10 5.23
N HIS A 524 7.18 3.64 4.72
CA HIS A 524 6.47 3.09 3.57
C HIS A 524 7.23 3.19 2.27
N LYS A 525 8.45 3.69 2.30
CA LYS A 525 9.24 3.90 1.10
C LYS A 525 8.47 4.66 0.02
N ILE A 526 7.71 5.68 0.43
CA ILE A 526 6.98 6.51 -0.52
C ILE A 526 7.88 6.96 -1.66
N ALA A 527 9.13 7.30 -1.35
CA ALA A 527 10.11 7.60 -2.37
C ALA A 527 10.33 6.41 -3.33
N ASP A 528 10.34 5.16 -2.83
CA ASP A 528 10.49 3.97 -3.67
C ASP A 528 9.25 3.74 -4.54
N SER A 529 8.03 3.86 -3.96
CA SER A 529 6.78 3.72 -4.70
C SER A 529 6.61 4.84 -5.73
N TRP A 530 6.89 6.09 -5.34
CA TRP A 530 6.90 7.24 -6.23
C TRP A 530 7.91 7.06 -7.38
N MET A 531 9.16 6.63 -7.08
CA MET A 531 10.15 6.31 -8.11
C MET A 531 9.68 5.18 -9.03
N HIS A 532 8.95 4.22 -8.49
CA HIS A 532 8.43 3.10 -9.24
C HIS A 532 7.50 3.54 -10.38
N TYR A 533 6.54 4.44 -10.07
CA TYR A 533 5.67 5.01 -11.09
C TYR A 533 6.42 5.97 -12.02
N THR A 534 7.23 6.87 -11.48
CA THR A 534 7.97 7.84 -12.27
C THR A 534 9.01 7.22 -13.20
N ARG A 535 9.65 6.10 -12.80
CA ARG A 535 10.51 5.30 -13.68
C ARG A 535 9.76 4.70 -14.86
N SER A 536 8.47 4.48 -14.73
CA SER A 536 7.58 4.05 -15.82
C SER A 536 6.92 5.22 -16.56
N PHE A 537 7.40 6.46 -16.38
CA PHE A 537 6.77 7.65 -16.95
C PHE A 537 5.27 7.74 -16.62
N MET A 538 4.90 7.27 -15.45
CA MET A 538 3.56 7.33 -14.91
C MET A 538 3.50 8.45 -13.86
N PRO A 539 2.62 9.43 -13.99
CA PRO A 539 2.32 10.35 -12.88
C PRO A 539 1.93 9.57 -11.63
N ALA A 540 2.38 10.03 -10.49
CA ALA A 540 2.10 9.40 -9.21
C ALA A 540 1.12 10.23 -8.38
N GLU A 541 0.40 9.57 -7.50
CA GLU A 541 -0.36 10.16 -6.41
C GLU A 541 0.17 9.59 -5.11
N LEU A 542 0.23 10.39 -4.04
CA LEU A 542 0.76 9.98 -2.74
C LEU A 542 -0.05 8.86 -2.10
N GLY A 543 -1.28 8.68 -2.55
CA GLY A 543 -2.19 7.63 -2.12
C GLY A 543 -3.24 8.14 -1.14
N TRP A 544 -3.93 7.20 -0.51
CA TRP A 544 -5.04 7.47 0.41
C TRP A 544 -4.51 7.70 1.82
N TRP A 545 -4.60 8.92 2.33
CA TRP A 545 -4.22 9.24 3.70
C TRP A 545 -5.47 9.50 4.53
N GLY A 546 -5.58 8.80 5.66
CA GLY A 546 -6.74 8.84 6.50
C GLY A 546 -6.88 10.13 7.28
N PHE A 547 -8.12 10.57 7.46
CA PHE A 547 -8.52 11.62 8.36
C PHE A 547 -9.56 11.06 9.34
N PHE A 548 -9.26 11.08 10.62
CA PHE A 548 -10.03 10.36 11.64
C PHE A 548 -10.49 11.29 12.76
N ASP A 549 -11.66 10.99 13.31
CA ASP A 549 -12.08 11.39 14.65
C ASP A 549 -11.54 10.41 15.71
N ASP A 550 -11.68 10.75 17.00
CA ASP A 550 -11.26 9.87 18.08
C ASP A 550 -12.12 8.59 18.12
N GLN A 551 -11.46 7.47 18.09
CA GLN A 551 -12.05 6.14 18.12
C GLN A 551 -11.39 5.28 19.21
N PRO A 552 -12.04 4.21 19.69
CA PRO A 552 -11.45 3.35 20.74
C PRO A 552 -10.08 2.75 20.39
N ASN A 553 -9.74 2.67 19.12
CA ASN A 553 -8.52 2.06 18.61
C ASN A 553 -7.51 3.04 18.00
N HIS A 554 -7.87 4.30 17.83
CA HIS A 554 -6.96 5.34 17.36
C HIS A 554 -7.42 6.73 17.79
N PRO A 555 -6.49 7.69 18.01
CA PRO A 555 -6.83 9.08 18.30
C PRO A 555 -7.35 9.81 17.06
N ALA A 556 -7.91 10.99 17.28
CA ALA A 556 -8.22 11.94 16.20
C ALA A 556 -6.94 12.45 15.52
N THR A 557 -7.01 12.66 14.21
CA THR A 557 -5.90 13.18 13.40
C THR A 557 -5.43 14.54 13.92
N THR A 558 -4.13 14.71 14.05
CA THR A 558 -3.53 15.94 14.58
C THR A 558 -3.16 16.92 13.46
N PRO A 559 -3.09 18.24 13.74
CA PRO A 559 -2.68 19.23 12.75
C PRO A 559 -1.31 18.96 12.14
N ASP A 560 -0.37 18.49 12.95
CA ASP A 560 0.99 18.19 12.51
C ASP A 560 1.08 16.94 11.62
N GLU A 561 0.16 15.98 11.75
CA GLU A 561 0.05 14.86 10.82
C GLU A 561 -0.44 15.33 9.44
N VAL A 562 -1.45 16.19 9.41
CA VAL A 562 -1.96 16.78 8.15
C VAL A 562 -0.88 17.61 7.46
N GLU A 563 -0.16 18.45 8.21
CA GLU A 563 0.93 19.25 7.65
C GLU A 563 2.06 18.37 7.12
N TYR A 564 2.35 17.26 7.80
CA TYR A 564 3.41 16.34 7.42
C TYR A 564 3.18 15.71 6.03
N TYR A 565 2.00 15.15 5.76
CA TYR A 565 1.75 14.64 4.42
C TYR A 565 1.56 15.74 3.37
N ALA A 566 1.07 16.92 3.74
CA ALA A 566 1.03 18.07 2.84
C ALA A 566 2.45 18.53 2.41
N ILE A 567 3.42 18.48 3.31
CA ILE A 567 4.84 18.72 2.98
C ILE A 567 5.39 17.66 2.03
N ARG A 568 5.08 16.38 2.25
CA ARG A 568 5.51 15.29 1.35
C ARG A 568 4.89 15.42 -0.04
N MET A 569 3.65 15.89 -0.13
CA MET A 569 2.97 16.22 -1.38
C MET A 569 3.74 17.27 -2.19
N ILE A 570 4.20 18.35 -1.55
CA ILE A 570 5.08 19.36 -2.19
C ILE A 570 6.43 18.77 -2.55
N ALA A 571 7.06 18.02 -1.64
CA ALA A 571 8.40 17.45 -1.81
C ALA A 571 8.50 16.53 -3.03
N LEU A 572 7.45 15.81 -3.37
CA LEU A 572 7.37 14.87 -4.48
C LEU A 572 6.64 15.44 -5.71
N ASP A 573 6.06 16.65 -5.60
CA ASP A 573 5.15 17.25 -6.59
C ASP A 573 4.04 16.28 -7.02
N THR A 574 3.40 15.68 -6.03
CA THR A 574 2.37 14.67 -6.25
C THR A 574 1.15 14.97 -5.34
N PRO A 575 -0.09 14.84 -5.85
CA PRO A 575 -1.26 15.09 -5.02
C PRO A 575 -1.43 14.01 -3.97
N VAL A 576 -2.19 14.32 -2.94
CA VAL A 576 -2.67 13.36 -1.94
C VAL A 576 -4.18 13.21 -2.08
N SER A 577 -4.69 12.02 -1.84
CA SER A 577 -6.11 11.78 -1.67
C SER A 577 -6.44 11.55 -0.20
N LEU A 578 -7.50 12.19 0.28
CA LEU A 578 -7.90 12.12 1.68
C LEU A 578 -9.03 11.12 1.83
N GLU A 579 -8.73 9.96 2.42
CA GLU A 579 -9.71 8.92 2.71
C GLU A 579 -10.31 9.11 4.11
N THR A 580 -11.64 9.20 4.18
CA THR A 580 -12.35 9.39 5.44
C THR A 580 -13.86 9.06 5.28
N THR A 581 -14.64 9.34 6.32
CA THR A 581 -16.10 9.31 6.25
C THR A 581 -16.68 10.69 6.54
N MET A 582 -17.85 10.98 5.98
CA MET A 582 -18.58 12.21 6.29
C MET A 582 -18.86 12.36 7.78
N ALA A 583 -19.04 11.24 8.47
CA ALA A 583 -19.24 11.22 9.92
C ALA A 583 -17.96 11.62 10.69
N ALA A 584 -16.79 11.16 10.26
CA ALA A 584 -15.50 11.55 10.87
C ALA A 584 -15.22 13.04 10.67
N LEU A 585 -15.41 13.54 9.44
CA LEU A 585 -15.27 14.97 9.12
C LEU A 585 -16.17 15.84 10.00
N LYS A 586 -17.41 15.41 10.28
CA LYS A 586 -18.35 16.15 11.14
C LYS A 586 -17.97 16.14 12.62
N ARG A 587 -17.42 15.02 13.10
CA ARG A 587 -17.09 14.87 14.53
C ARG A 587 -15.77 15.50 14.91
N HIS A 588 -14.85 15.66 13.98
CA HIS A 588 -13.55 16.29 14.23
C HIS A 588 -13.68 17.82 14.22
N GLY A 589 -13.51 18.46 15.35
CA GLY A 589 -13.81 19.89 15.53
C GLY A 589 -12.92 20.88 14.77
N ARG A 590 -11.77 20.43 14.23
CA ARG A 590 -10.86 21.26 13.41
C ARG A 590 -10.89 20.89 11.92
N THR A 591 -11.89 20.17 11.44
CA THR A 591 -11.96 19.73 10.05
C THR A 591 -11.77 20.86 9.05
N ASP A 592 -12.48 21.96 9.22
CA ASP A 592 -12.40 23.09 8.30
C ASP A 592 -10.98 23.68 8.26
N GLU A 593 -10.39 23.93 9.43
CA GLU A 593 -9.02 24.46 9.57
C GLU A 593 -7.98 23.51 8.90
N LEU A 594 -8.10 22.21 9.12
CA LEU A 594 -7.16 21.23 8.58
C LEU A 594 -7.32 21.03 7.08
N LEU A 595 -8.53 21.09 6.57
CA LEU A 595 -8.76 21.06 5.12
C LEU A 595 -8.28 22.35 4.45
N GLU A 596 -8.48 23.52 5.08
CA GLU A 596 -7.92 24.79 4.60
C GLU A 596 -6.38 24.77 4.59
N LEU A 597 -5.76 24.19 5.63
CA LEU A 597 -4.33 23.96 5.71
C LEU A 597 -3.88 23.12 4.50
N LEU A 598 -4.48 21.97 4.28
CA LEU A 598 -4.17 21.10 3.14
C LEU A 598 -4.36 21.82 1.81
N GLY A 599 -5.47 22.53 1.64
CA GLY A 599 -5.76 23.32 0.43
C GLY A 599 -4.74 24.44 0.18
N ARG A 600 -4.18 25.06 1.22
CA ARG A 600 -3.10 26.05 1.10
C ARG A 600 -1.83 25.41 0.51
N TYR A 601 -1.45 24.25 1.01
CA TYR A 601 -0.28 23.51 0.50
C TYR A 601 -0.51 22.99 -0.92
N GLU A 602 -1.72 22.54 -1.24
CA GLU A 602 -2.07 22.08 -2.59
C GLU A 602 -2.00 23.23 -3.62
N ARG A 603 -2.51 24.41 -3.29
CA ARG A 603 -2.36 25.61 -4.15
C ARG A 603 -0.89 25.95 -4.37
N LEU A 604 -0.08 25.92 -3.31
CA LEU A 604 1.37 26.19 -3.42
C LEU A 604 2.06 25.13 -4.30
N ARG A 605 1.69 23.87 -4.18
CA ARG A 605 2.24 22.81 -5.04
C ARG A 605 1.87 23.02 -6.52
N LEU A 606 0.61 23.32 -6.78
CA LEU A 606 0.10 23.52 -8.15
C LEU A 606 0.64 24.79 -8.82
N SER A 607 0.99 25.83 -8.04
CA SER A 607 1.59 27.04 -8.59
C SER A 607 2.97 26.81 -9.19
N GLY A 608 3.69 25.77 -8.77
CA GLY A 608 5.05 25.49 -9.23
C GLY A 608 6.12 26.44 -8.65
N GLU A 609 5.75 27.29 -7.69
CA GLU A 609 6.66 28.29 -7.09
C GLU A 609 7.78 27.68 -6.25
N VAL A 610 7.60 26.47 -5.70
CA VAL A 610 8.60 25.83 -4.84
C VAL A 610 9.75 25.28 -5.68
N PRO A 611 10.99 25.79 -5.50
CA PRO A 611 12.15 25.36 -6.29
C PRO A 611 12.47 23.86 -6.13
N PRO A 612 13.02 23.21 -7.16
CA PRO A 612 13.36 21.76 -7.10
C PRO A 612 14.30 21.39 -5.95
N GLU A 613 15.29 22.23 -5.63
CA GLU A 613 16.23 22.04 -4.53
C GLU A 613 15.54 22.13 -3.17
N VAL A 614 14.57 23.04 -3.01
CA VAL A 614 13.73 23.11 -1.80
C VAL A 614 12.88 21.83 -1.68
N ARG A 615 12.21 21.42 -2.75
CA ARG A 615 11.43 20.16 -2.76
C ARG A 615 12.28 18.96 -2.39
N LYS A 616 13.53 18.88 -2.85
CA LYS A 616 14.47 17.81 -2.49
C LYS A 616 14.76 17.79 -0.98
N ARG A 617 14.92 18.96 -0.36
CA ARG A 617 15.14 19.10 1.09
C ARG A 617 13.92 18.67 1.90
N LEU A 618 12.71 19.02 1.44
CA LEU A 618 11.44 18.67 2.10
C LEU A 618 11.11 17.16 2.12
N ARG A 619 11.85 16.33 1.42
CA ARG A 619 11.67 14.86 1.43
C ARG A 619 12.06 14.22 2.78
N GLN A 620 12.83 14.90 3.59
CA GLN A 620 13.31 14.41 4.89
C GLN A 620 13.03 15.43 5.98
N GLY A 621 12.86 14.95 7.21
CA GLY A 621 12.59 15.79 8.36
C GLY A 621 11.15 16.31 8.43
N GLU A 622 10.87 17.09 9.45
CA GLU A 622 9.59 17.77 9.64
C GLU A 622 9.76 19.26 9.37
N TRP A 623 8.82 19.86 8.68
CA TRP A 623 8.86 21.24 8.25
C TRP A 623 7.54 21.94 8.54
N HIS A 624 7.59 23.27 8.66
CA HIS A 624 6.43 24.14 8.85
C HIS A 624 6.53 25.32 7.88
N LEU A 625 5.43 25.61 7.17
CA LEU A 625 5.35 26.76 6.27
C LEU A 625 5.04 28.04 7.07
N VAL A 626 5.99 28.92 7.11
CA VAL A 626 5.86 30.25 7.73
C VAL A 626 5.44 31.26 6.67
N ASP A 627 4.25 31.85 6.86
CA ASP A 627 3.79 33.01 6.09
C ASP A 627 4.27 34.30 6.75
N GLY A 628 5.21 34.97 6.12
CA GLY A 628 5.79 36.22 6.56
C GLY A 628 6.03 37.16 5.37
N PRO A 629 6.83 38.21 5.55
CA PRO A 629 7.26 39.06 4.41
C PRO A 629 7.95 38.23 3.30
N ARG A 630 8.57 37.11 3.67
CA ARG A 630 9.03 36.04 2.77
C ARG A 630 8.39 34.75 3.23
N ARG A 631 7.83 34.00 2.27
CA ARG A 631 7.34 32.64 2.56
C ARG A 631 8.53 31.69 2.60
N GLU A 632 8.60 30.90 3.66
CA GLU A 632 9.71 29.96 3.86
C GLU A 632 9.26 28.70 4.60
N PHE A 633 9.92 27.58 4.33
CA PHE A 633 9.79 26.39 5.17
C PHE A 633 10.85 26.43 6.27
N ARG A 634 10.44 26.22 7.50
CA ARG A 634 11.34 26.05 8.65
C ARG A 634 11.29 24.64 9.19
N PRO A 635 12.44 24.03 9.58
CA PRO A 635 12.40 22.79 10.30
C PRO A 635 11.53 22.94 11.55
N VAL A 636 10.72 21.92 11.83
CA VAL A 636 9.93 21.87 13.07
C VAL A 636 10.25 20.57 13.81
N ARG A 637 10.31 20.65 15.14
CA ARG A 637 10.51 19.49 16.01
C ARG A 637 9.38 19.44 17.03
N TYR A 638 8.82 18.23 17.20
CA TYR A 638 7.82 17.90 18.21
C TYR A 638 8.48 16.99 19.24
N ASP A 639 8.74 17.51 20.43
CA ASP A 639 9.38 16.80 21.53
C ASP A 639 8.30 16.41 22.56
N THR A 640 7.95 15.12 22.59
CA THR A 640 6.79 14.63 23.37
C THR A 640 7.24 13.86 24.60
N HIS A 641 6.73 14.29 25.77
CA HIS A 641 7.00 13.72 27.06
C HIS A 641 5.71 13.26 27.73
N ARG A 642 5.71 12.08 28.35
CA ARG A 642 4.63 11.60 29.21
C ARG A 642 5.07 11.71 30.67
N LEU A 643 4.29 12.40 31.47
CA LEU A 643 4.49 12.52 32.88
C LEU A 643 3.32 11.84 33.65
N THR A 644 3.64 10.90 34.52
CA THR A 644 2.66 10.20 35.36
C THR A 644 2.40 10.95 36.70
N GLN A 645 3.20 11.97 36.97
CA GLN A 645 3.11 12.89 38.10
C GLN A 645 3.78 14.22 37.71
N PRO A 646 3.52 15.32 38.42
CA PRO A 646 4.27 16.56 38.26
C PRO A 646 5.77 16.33 38.33
N GLY A 647 6.52 16.98 37.40
CA GLY A 647 7.95 16.72 37.31
C GLY A 647 8.69 17.61 36.34
N ALA A 648 10.02 17.45 36.32
CA ALA A 648 10.94 18.13 35.42
C ALA A 648 11.16 17.32 34.12
N LEU A 649 11.44 18.04 33.04
CA LEU A 649 11.84 17.50 31.76
C LEU A 649 12.87 18.41 31.09
N THR A 650 13.71 17.84 30.27
CA THR A 650 14.71 18.60 29.50
C THR A 650 14.26 18.67 28.04
N VAL A 651 14.26 19.86 27.45
CA VAL A 651 13.88 20.11 26.05
C VAL A 651 15.01 20.84 25.34
N GLY A 652 15.49 20.26 24.26
CA GLY A 652 16.51 20.87 23.41
C GLY A 652 15.92 21.91 22.45
N ASN A 653 16.49 23.11 22.43
CA ASN A 653 16.26 24.10 21.39
C ASN A 653 17.53 24.32 20.57
N SER A 654 17.59 23.77 19.35
CA SER A 654 18.77 23.91 18.47
C SER A 654 18.85 25.26 17.74
N SER A 655 17.94 26.20 18.04
CA SER A 655 17.76 27.44 17.32
C SER A 655 17.90 28.65 18.23
N ALA A 656 17.74 29.85 17.67
CA ALA A 656 17.65 31.09 18.44
C ALA A 656 16.57 31.03 19.52
N ARG A 657 16.63 31.97 20.46
CA ARG A 657 15.60 32.10 21.49
C ARG A 657 14.22 32.24 20.85
N GLN A 658 13.27 31.41 21.30
CA GLN A 658 11.92 31.39 20.76
C GLN A 658 10.86 31.19 21.86
N PRO A 659 9.61 31.68 21.64
CA PRO A 659 8.55 31.48 22.61
C PRO A 659 8.18 30.00 22.74
N LEU A 660 7.85 29.60 23.99
CA LEU A 660 7.36 28.24 24.25
C LEU A 660 6.03 28.04 23.53
N ARG A 661 6.04 27.06 22.61
CA ARG A 661 4.84 26.50 21.96
C ARG A 661 4.67 25.08 22.43
N PHE A 662 3.45 24.70 22.77
CA PHE A 662 3.22 23.35 23.29
C PHE A 662 1.78 22.88 23.06
N ARG A 663 1.63 21.57 23.20
CA ARG A 663 0.35 20.88 23.31
C ARG A 663 0.40 20.04 24.58
N LEU A 664 -0.53 20.29 25.50
CA LEU A 664 -0.68 19.54 26.74
C LEU A 664 -1.99 18.75 26.70
N GLN A 665 -1.91 17.44 26.85
CA GLN A 665 -3.07 16.55 26.88
C GLN A 665 -3.14 15.80 28.20
N ALA A 666 -4.32 15.76 28.81
CA ALA A 666 -4.59 14.85 29.92
C ALA A 666 -4.79 13.43 29.33
N VAL A 667 -3.93 12.49 29.71
CA VAL A 667 -3.96 11.10 29.25
C VAL A 667 -4.31 10.17 30.42
N PRO A 668 -4.84 8.96 30.18
CA PRO A 668 -5.16 8.04 31.27
C PRO A 668 -3.99 7.82 32.20
N GLY A 669 -4.22 7.88 33.51
CA GLY A 669 -3.28 7.41 34.53
C GLY A 669 -3.18 5.90 34.48
N LEU A 670 -2.03 5.34 34.81
CA LEU A 670 -1.81 3.90 34.87
C LEU A 670 -1.60 3.49 36.34
N ALA A 671 -2.19 2.36 36.72
CA ALA A 671 -1.94 1.75 38.03
C ALA A 671 -0.47 1.33 38.14
N GLN A 672 0.01 1.20 39.35
CA GLN A 672 1.38 0.72 39.60
C GLN A 672 1.49 -0.78 39.29
N PRO A 673 2.65 -1.27 38.88
CA PRO A 673 2.89 -2.70 38.76
C PRO A 673 2.62 -3.41 40.08
N GLY A 674 1.92 -4.55 40.03
CA GLY A 674 1.51 -5.31 41.22
C GLY A 674 0.20 -4.84 41.84
N ASP A 675 -0.47 -3.83 41.31
CA ASP A 675 -1.80 -3.44 41.73
C ASP A 675 -2.81 -4.54 41.41
N GLY A 676 -3.69 -4.87 42.38
CA GLY A 676 -4.71 -5.89 42.21
C GLY A 676 -5.75 -5.61 41.11
N ALA A 677 -5.83 -4.37 40.63
CA ALA A 677 -6.67 -4.01 39.47
C ALA A 677 -6.04 -4.34 38.11
N ASN A 678 -4.74 -4.66 38.04
CA ASN A 678 -4.05 -5.04 36.83
C ASN A 678 -4.46 -6.44 36.34
N ILE A 679 -4.31 -6.68 35.04
CA ILE A 679 -4.49 -8.00 34.44
C ILE A 679 -3.13 -8.64 34.22
N VAL A 680 -2.83 -9.76 34.87
CA VAL A 680 -1.58 -10.48 34.68
C VAL A 680 -1.63 -11.27 33.35
N LEU A 681 -0.78 -10.93 32.40
CA LEU A 681 -0.66 -11.58 31.09
C LEU A 681 0.41 -12.68 31.08
N LEU A 682 1.49 -12.49 31.85
CA LEU A 682 2.53 -13.49 32.10
C LEU A 682 2.91 -13.45 33.59
N ARG A 683 2.90 -14.62 34.25
CA ARG A 683 3.13 -14.74 35.68
C ARG A 683 4.63 -14.81 36.01
N ALA A 684 5.00 -14.30 37.17
CA ALA A 684 6.37 -14.33 37.68
C ALA A 684 6.87 -15.74 38.04
N ASP A 685 5.96 -16.71 38.33
CA ASP A 685 6.28 -18.10 38.56
C ASP A 685 6.54 -18.92 37.28
N SER A 686 6.36 -18.30 36.12
CA SER A 686 6.56 -18.95 34.81
C SER A 686 7.34 -18.00 33.87
N PRO A 687 8.60 -17.64 34.21
CA PRO A 687 9.40 -16.73 33.41
C PRO A 687 9.68 -17.31 32.02
N LEU A 688 9.75 -16.41 31.04
CA LEU A 688 9.93 -16.78 29.63
C LEU A 688 11.34 -16.37 29.17
N GLU A 689 12.22 -17.35 28.94
CA GLU A 689 13.49 -17.11 28.26
C GLU A 689 13.27 -16.86 26.78
N LEU A 690 13.77 -15.74 26.27
CA LEU A 690 13.72 -15.43 24.85
C LEU A 690 14.93 -16.07 24.15
N PRO A 691 14.71 -17.02 23.20
CA PRO A 691 15.81 -17.57 22.44
C PRO A 691 16.54 -16.47 21.66
N PRO A 692 17.86 -16.52 21.54
CA PRO A 692 18.59 -15.58 20.72
C PRO A 692 18.13 -15.69 19.26
N PRO A 693 18.10 -14.57 18.50
CA PRO A 693 17.73 -14.62 17.10
C PRO A 693 18.72 -15.52 16.34
N GLN A 694 18.19 -16.33 15.43
CA GLN A 694 18.99 -17.25 14.61
C GLN A 694 20.01 -16.42 13.77
N PRO A 695 21.28 -16.79 13.73
CA PRO A 695 22.33 -16.01 13.03
C PRO A 695 22.07 -15.78 11.53
N ASN A 696 21.22 -16.60 10.93
CA ASN A 696 20.87 -16.58 9.50
C ASN A 696 19.41 -16.27 9.24
N SER A 697 18.66 -15.75 10.24
CA SER A 697 17.29 -15.31 9.96
C SER A 697 17.36 -14.05 9.11
N PRO A 698 16.92 -14.07 7.83
CA PRO A 698 17.03 -12.91 6.94
C PRO A 698 16.02 -11.81 7.29
N MET A 699 15.24 -11.97 8.37
CA MET A 699 14.16 -11.06 8.73
C MET A 699 14.37 -10.43 10.10
N PRO A 700 14.56 -9.11 10.19
CA PRO A 700 14.26 -8.35 11.40
C PRO A 700 12.81 -8.62 11.82
N GLY A 701 12.54 -8.80 13.11
CA GLY A 701 11.21 -9.11 13.63
C GLY A 701 10.86 -10.59 13.71
N ALA A 702 11.87 -11.47 13.70
CA ALA A 702 11.65 -12.88 13.98
C ALA A 702 10.96 -13.08 15.33
N MET A 703 9.91 -13.92 15.35
CA MET A 703 9.21 -14.30 16.58
C MET A 703 10.18 -15.00 17.52
N ALA A 704 10.39 -14.42 18.71
CA ALA A 704 11.18 -15.04 19.77
C ALA A 704 10.31 -15.95 20.64
N ALA A 705 9.11 -15.49 21.00
CA ALA A 705 8.16 -16.26 21.80
C ALA A 705 6.73 -15.72 21.62
N SER A 706 5.75 -16.57 21.96
CA SER A 706 4.34 -16.20 21.97
C SER A 706 3.64 -16.83 23.17
N VAL A 707 2.78 -16.07 23.83
CA VAL A 707 1.94 -16.51 24.95
C VAL A 707 0.48 -16.49 24.48
N ASP A 708 -0.19 -17.64 24.53
CA ASP A 708 -1.62 -17.74 24.22
C ASP A 708 -2.45 -17.22 25.41
N LEU A 709 -3.07 -16.07 25.24
CA LEU A 709 -3.88 -15.43 26.28
C LEU A 709 -5.31 -15.98 26.36
N THR A 710 -5.75 -16.78 25.41
CA THR A 710 -7.11 -17.35 25.44
C THR A 710 -7.29 -18.35 26.59
N GLN A 711 -6.20 -18.83 27.16
CA GLN A 711 -6.21 -19.74 28.31
C GLN A 711 -6.35 -19.01 29.66
N LEU A 712 -6.13 -17.69 29.71
CA LEU A 712 -6.25 -16.89 30.94
C LEU A 712 -7.69 -16.64 31.37
N ALA A 713 -8.65 -16.72 30.47
CA ALA A 713 -10.05 -16.38 30.73
C ALA A 713 -10.90 -17.52 31.38
N GLY A 714 -10.30 -18.68 31.68
CA GLY A 714 -10.97 -19.89 32.10
C GLY A 714 -10.59 -20.39 33.49
N GLY A 715 -10.75 -19.62 34.56
CA GLY A 715 -10.78 -20.15 35.93
C GLY A 715 -9.47 -20.14 36.73
N THR A 716 -9.59 -20.04 38.01
CA THR A 716 -8.58 -20.15 39.07
C THR A 716 -7.71 -21.40 38.88
N GLY A 717 -6.45 -21.21 38.40
CA GLY A 717 -5.41 -22.22 38.53
C GLY A 717 -5.09 -23.06 37.29
N GLY A 718 -4.59 -22.41 36.23
CA GLY A 718 -3.97 -23.11 35.10
C GLY A 718 -2.67 -22.42 34.70
N THR A 719 -1.55 -23.14 34.72
CA THR A 719 -0.24 -22.70 34.26
C THR A 719 -0.27 -22.51 32.75
N GLY A 720 -0.21 -21.26 32.29
CA GLY A 720 -0.01 -20.94 30.85
C GLY A 720 1.35 -21.44 30.37
N GLY A 721 1.34 -22.47 29.53
CA GLY A 721 2.56 -23.02 28.94
C GLY A 721 3.11 -22.10 27.87
N ALA A 722 4.38 -21.71 27.99
CA ALA A 722 5.12 -21.02 26.95
C ALA A 722 5.43 -22.01 25.81
N VAL A 723 5.09 -21.66 24.58
CA VAL A 723 5.42 -22.46 23.39
C VAL A 723 6.66 -21.88 22.72
N GLY A 724 7.76 -22.58 22.79
CA GLY A 724 9.00 -22.24 22.09
C GLY A 724 8.87 -22.38 20.58
N ALA A 725 9.57 -21.53 19.83
CA ALA A 725 9.60 -21.55 18.37
C ALA A 725 10.16 -22.88 17.85
N GLY A 726 9.32 -23.75 17.31
CA GLY A 726 9.74 -25.00 16.69
C GLY A 726 8.83 -26.22 16.86
N ALA A 727 7.76 -26.12 17.64
CA ALA A 727 6.82 -27.24 17.83
C ALA A 727 5.44 -26.86 17.28
N GLY A 728 4.87 -27.77 16.53
CA GLY A 728 3.55 -27.62 15.91
C GLY A 728 2.49 -27.25 16.92
N VAL A 729 1.60 -26.36 16.51
CA VAL A 729 0.47 -25.85 17.26
C VAL A 729 -0.45 -27.04 17.66
N GLN A 730 -0.38 -27.48 18.87
CA GLN A 730 -1.45 -28.30 19.42
C GLN A 730 -2.65 -27.40 19.74
N LYS A 731 -3.76 -27.65 19.06
CA LYS A 731 -5.05 -27.00 19.33
C LYS A 731 -5.49 -27.28 20.75
N ALA A 732 -5.46 -26.27 21.61
CA ALA A 732 -6.13 -26.31 22.89
C ALA A 732 -7.58 -25.83 22.78
N ALA A 733 -8.43 -26.33 23.63
CA ALA A 733 -9.86 -26.08 23.66
C ALA A 733 -10.21 -24.61 23.90
N SER A 734 -11.38 -24.21 23.39
CA SER A 734 -12.03 -22.90 23.38
C SER A 734 -11.87 -22.01 24.63
N GLY A 735 -10.78 -21.28 24.77
CA GLY A 735 -10.67 -20.15 25.67
C GLY A 735 -11.21 -18.87 25.04
N LYS A 736 -11.72 -17.96 25.84
CA LYS A 736 -12.17 -16.65 25.37
C LYS A 736 -11.00 -15.65 25.33
N PRO A 737 -10.95 -14.73 24.34
CA PRO A 737 -9.96 -13.63 24.33
C PRO A 737 -10.07 -12.75 25.57
N VAL A 738 -8.95 -12.11 25.96
CA VAL A 738 -8.89 -11.17 27.06
C VAL A 738 -9.29 -9.77 26.60
N SER A 739 -10.10 -9.08 27.39
CA SER A 739 -10.44 -7.67 27.14
C SER A 739 -9.50 -6.73 27.91
N LEU A 740 -8.76 -5.90 27.17
CA LEU A 740 -7.85 -4.88 27.70
C LEU A 740 -8.34 -3.44 27.48
N VAL A 741 -9.64 -3.22 27.26
CA VAL A 741 -10.20 -1.90 26.91
C VAL A 741 -9.85 -0.79 27.92
N LYS A 742 -9.67 -1.14 29.20
CA LYS A 742 -9.22 -0.21 30.28
C LYS A 742 -7.86 -0.61 30.87
N HIS A 743 -7.03 -1.30 30.09
CA HIS A 743 -5.73 -1.83 30.51
C HIS A 743 -4.74 -1.75 29.34
N ARG A 744 -4.68 -0.59 28.66
CA ARG A 744 -3.94 -0.45 27.38
C ARG A 744 -2.43 -0.22 27.57
N GLY A 745 -2.00 0.14 28.78
CA GLY A 745 -0.59 0.20 29.13
C GLY A 745 -0.09 -1.14 29.67
N LEU A 746 1.19 -1.45 29.44
CA LEU A 746 1.84 -2.67 29.92
C LEU A 746 2.95 -2.36 30.92
N ALA A 747 3.11 -3.19 31.94
CA ALA A 747 4.34 -3.27 32.73
C ALA A 747 5.04 -4.57 32.38
N VAL A 748 6.26 -4.49 31.84
CA VAL A 748 7.10 -5.63 31.48
C VAL A 748 8.27 -5.67 32.44
N ARG A 749 8.33 -6.71 33.28
CA ARG A 749 9.48 -7.01 34.14
C ARG A 749 10.37 -7.99 33.43
N LEU A 750 11.61 -7.58 33.16
CA LEU A 750 12.55 -8.39 32.39
C LEU A 750 13.95 -8.29 32.97
N ARG A 751 14.77 -9.29 32.67
CA ARG A 751 16.19 -9.37 33.03
C ARG A 751 17.04 -9.51 31.79
N VAL A 752 18.08 -8.69 31.69
CA VAL A 752 19.07 -8.72 30.58
C VAL A 752 20.44 -9.07 31.17
N GLU A 753 21.09 -10.11 30.66
CA GLU A 753 22.24 -10.73 31.30
C GLU A 753 23.61 -10.43 30.66
N GLN A 754 23.69 -9.46 29.68
CA GLN A 754 24.97 -9.19 29.01
C GLN A 754 25.42 -7.74 29.12
N PRO A 755 26.71 -7.47 29.06
CA PRO A 755 27.23 -6.11 29.07
C PRO A 755 26.79 -5.35 27.81
N LEU A 756 26.43 -4.08 28.03
CA LEU A 756 26.03 -3.18 26.98
C LEU A 756 27.19 -2.80 26.08
N PRO A 757 26.95 -2.64 24.76
CA PRO A 757 27.94 -1.98 23.91
C PRO A 757 28.19 -0.53 24.38
N ALA A 758 29.36 0.03 24.10
CA ALA A 758 29.74 1.36 24.58
C ALA A 758 28.87 2.52 24.04
N ALA A 759 28.01 2.28 23.09
CA ALA A 759 27.09 3.26 22.53
C ALA A 759 25.77 2.60 22.05
N GLY A 760 24.66 3.06 22.58
CA GLY A 760 23.29 2.68 22.16
C GLY A 760 22.78 1.34 22.73
N PRO A 761 21.52 1.00 22.50
CA PRO A 761 20.92 -0.25 22.97
C PRO A 761 21.51 -1.47 22.24
N CYS A 762 21.75 -2.55 22.97
CA CYS A 762 22.23 -3.80 22.40
C CYS A 762 21.18 -4.53 21.54
N ALA A 763 19.92 -4.27 21.78
CA ALA A 763 18.80 -4.76 20.99
C ALA A 763 17.55 -3.90 21.25
N VAL A 764 16.59 -4.03 20.37
CA VAL A 764 15.20 -3.55 20.59
C VAL A 764 14.29 -4.76 20.64
N LEU A 765 13.55 -4.89 21.74
CA LEU A 765 12.53 -5.92 21.92
C LEU A 765 11.16 -5.35 21.58
N ASN A 766 10.45 -5.96 20.64
CA ASN A 766 9.05 -5.68 20.37
C ASN A 766 8.18 -6.55 21.29
N VAL A 767 7.25 -5.91 21.97
CA VAL A 767 6.20 -6.55 22.78
C VAL A 767 4.88 -6.27 22.07
N GLN A 768 4.29 -7.29 21.47
CA GLN A 768 3.15 -7.16 20.58
C GLN A 768 1.90 -7.79 21.20
N LEU A 769 0.83 -7.01 21.28
CA LEU A 769 -0.51 -7.53 21.56
C LEU A 769 -1.16 -7.93 20.23
N GLU A 770 -1.63 -9.17 20.14
CA GLU A 770 -2.35 -9.69 18.98
C GLU A 770 -3.81 -9.94 19.33
N ALA A 771 -4.72 -9.37 18.53
CA ALA A 771 -6.15 -9.60 18.64
C ALA A 771 -6.58 -10.86 17.88
N SER A 772 -7.78 -11.39 18.19
CA SER A 772 -8.32 -12.61 17.57
C SER A 772 -8.52 -12.52 16.06
N ASN A 773 -8.68 -11.30 15.53
CA ASN A 773 -8.77 -11.02 14.09
C ASN A 773 -7.38 -10.89 13.42
N LYS A 774 -6.30 -11.26 14.12
CA LYS A 774 -4.91 -11.17 13.64
C LYS A 774 -4.37 -9.76 13.45
N THR A 775 -5.09 -8.75 13.94
CA THR A 775 -4.57 -7.40 14.05
C THR A 775 -3.73 -7.26 15.31
N TYR A 776 -2.85 -6.26 15.37
CA TYR A 776 -1.90 -6.16 16.48
C TYR A 776 -1.54 -4.71 16.85
N ARG A 777 -0.97 -4.57 18.07
CA ARG A 777 -0.40 -3.33 18.58
C ARG A 777 1.01 -3.60 19.10
N ASP A 778 1.98 -2.82 18.61
CA ASP A 778 3.40 -2.99 18.93
C ASP A 778 3.85 -1.99 19.99
N HIS A 779 4.64 -2.48 20.95
CA HIS A 779 5.40 -1.69 21.90
C HIS A 779 6.88 -2.04 21.76
N TYR A 780 7.78 -1.14 22.10
CA TYR A 780 9.21 -1.34 21.94
C TYR A 780 9.97 -1.04 23.22
N ILE A 781 10.90 -1.91 23.58
CA ILE A 781 11.82 -1.76 24.71
C ILE A 781 13.23 -1.70 24.15
N ASP A 782 13.89 -0.57 24.37
CA ASP A 782 15.34 -0.46 24.12
C ASP A 782 16.07 -1.17 25.26
N LEU A 783 16.85 -2.21 24.93
CA LEU A 783 17.64 -2.94 25.90
C LEU A 783 18.99 -2.23 26.08
N ASP A 784 18.94 -1.11 26.80
CA ASP A 784 20.07 -0.22 27.13
C ASP A 784 20.55 -0.41 28.58
N PHE A 785 20.18 -1.51 29.23
CA PHE A 785 20.49 -1.82 30.61
C PHE A 785 20.90 -3.28 30.80
N THR A 786 21.52 -3.59 31.94
CA THR A 786 21.78 -4.94 32.44
C THR A 786 21.10 -5.15 33.79
N GLY A 787 20.82 -6.40 34.12
CA GLY A 787 20.09 -6.74 35.34
C GLY A 787 18.57 -6.72 35.13
N GLU A 788 17.86 -6.58 36.23
CA GLU A 788 16.38 -6.62 36.25
C GLU A 788 15.80 -5.21 36.24
N LYS A 789 14.77 -5.01 35.38
CA LYS A 789 14.08 -3.72 35.26
C LYS A 789 12.59 -3.95 35.00
N VAL A 790 11.76 -3.07 35.52
CA VAL A 790 10.36 -2.93 35.12
C VAL A 790 10.24 -1.77 34.14
N VAL A 791 9.76 -2.06 32.94
CA VAL A 791 9.53 -1.06 31.90
C VAL A 791 8.03 -0.84 31.75
N ILE A 792 7.60 0.41 31.91
CA ILE A 792 6.20 0.82 31.70
C ILE A 792 6.05 1.24 30.24
N LEU A 793 5.16 0.57 29.55
CA LEU A 793 4.82 0.82 28.14
C LEU A 793 3.40 1.36 28.10
N PRO A 794 3.20 2.68 27.99
CA PRO A 794 1.86 3.24 27.80
C PRO A 794 1.25 2.80 26.48
N GLU A 795 -0.05 3.00 26.31
CA GLU A 795 -0.68 2.80 25.01
C GLU A 795 0.04 3.62 23.95
N PRO A 796 0.46 2.96 22.88
CA PRO A 796 1.09 3.67 21.78
C PRO A 796 0.05 4.54 21.02
N THR A 797 0.30 5.82 20.90
CA THR A 797 -0.60 6.78 20.24
C THR A 797 0.02 7.55 19.07
N THR A 798 1.35 7.73 19.05
CA THR A 798 2.06 8.50 18.01
C THR A 798 3.42 7.86 17.81
N GLU A 799 3.41 6.68 17.26
CA GLU A 799 4.50 5.89 17.53
C GLU A 799 5.58 5.70 16.65
N ARG A 800 6.63 5.39 17.25
CA ARG A 800 7.81 4.73 16.78
C ARG A 800 7.45 3.43 16.08
N MET A 801 7.42 3.44 14.74
CA MET A 801 7.57 2.24 13.93
C MET A 801 9.05 2.08 13.60
N LEU A 802 9.61 0.89 13.83
CA LEU A 802 11.01 0.65 13.48
C LEU A 802 11.13 0.24 12.02
N PRO A 803 12.11 0.84 11.27
CA PRO A 803 12.31 0.53 9.85
C PRO A 803 12.61 -0.96 9.61
N GLU A 804 13.28 -1.58 10.57
CA GLU A 804 13.64 -3.00 10.53
C GLU A 804 12.44 -3.94 10.58
N PHE A 805 11.29 -3.45 10.99
CA PHE A 805 10.05 -4.21 10.97
C PHE A 805 9.45 -4.32 9.57
N ARG A 806 10.21 -4.08 8.53
CA ARG A 806 9.83 -4.38 7.15
C ARG A 806 10.11 -5.84 6.87
N PRO A 807 9.16 -6.76 6.87
CA PRO A 807 9.36 -8.04 6.21
C PRO A 807 9.68 -7.73 4.75
N ALA A 808 10.66 -8.40 4.19
CA ALA A 808 11.07 -8.20 2.78
C ALA A 808 9.91 -8.38 1.77
N HIS A 809 8.79 -8.91 2.21
CA HIS A 809 7.58 -9.21 1.43
C HIS A 809 6.30 -8.65 2.06
N ALA A 810 6.37 -7.91 3.14
CA ALA A 810 5.14 -7.39 3.72
C ALA A 810 4.70 -6.17 2.95
N ASN A 811 3.52 -6.32 2.53
CA ASN A 811 2.62 -5.29 2.22
C ASN A 811 2.49 -4.33 3.41
N TYR A 812 2.92 -3.12 3.24
CA TYR A 812 2.96 -2.13 4.29
C TYR A 812 1.57 -1.55 4.58
N ALA A 813 0.76 -1.37 3.55
CA ALA A 813 -0.64 -1.03 3.66
C ALA A 813 -1.40 -2.04 4.54
N PHE A 814 -1.05 -3.32 4.42
CA PHE A 814 -1.54 -4.37 5.29
C PHE A 814 -1.24 -4.11 6.77
N LYS A 815 -0.03 -3.63 7.11
CA LYS A 815 0.30 -3.28 8.50
C LYS A 815 -0.49 -2.09 9.01
N ALA A 816 -0.72 -1.07 8.20
CA ALA A 816 -1.59 0.04 8.58
C ALA A 816 -3.01 -0.45 8.88
N ALA A 817 -3.57 -1.30 8.04
CA ALA A 817 -4.87 -1.93 8.28
C ALA A 817 -4.86 -2.78 9.57
N MET A 818 -3.77 -3.50 9.86
CA MET A 818 -3.61 -4.26 11.09
C MET A 818 -3.63 -3.35 12.32
N TYR A 819 -2.98 -2.19 12.28
CA TYR A 819 -3.05 -1.21 13.38
C TYR A 819 -4.42 -0.56 13.50
N SER A 820 -5.02 -0.14 12.38
CA SER A 820 -6.28 0.58 12.35
C SER A 820 -7.47 -0.26 12.80
N ASN A 821 -7.45 -1.55 12.52
CA ASN A 821 -8.51 -2.50 12.87
C ASN A 821 -8.24 -3.25 14.18
N PHE A 822 -7.23 -2.85 14.95
CA PHE A 822 -6.92 -3.46 16.23
C PHE A 822 -7.96 -3.07 17.29
N HIS A 823 -8.42 -4.06 18.04
CA HIS A 823 -9.42 -3.88 19.11
C HIS A 823 -8.97 -4.52 20.41
N TYR A 824 -8.80 -3.73 21.46
CA TYR A 824 -8.45 -4.20 22.80
C TYR A 824 -9.44 -5.15 23.46
N GLN A 825 -10.63 -5.33 22.90
CA GLN A 825 -11.68 -6.22 23.45
C GLN A 825 -11.37 -7.70 23.30
N ASN A 826 -10.53 -8.09 22.35
CA ASN A 826 -10.37 -9.47 21.94
C ASN A 826 -8.89 -9.84 21.77
N ILE A 827 -8.08 -9.64 22.78
CA ILE A 827 -6.65 -9.96 22.74
C ILE A 827 -6.47 -11.46 22.93
N SER A 828 -5.83 -12.11 21.97
CA SER A 828 -5.62 -13.57 21.91
C SER A 828 -4.20 -13.99 22.22
N ALA A 829 -3.20 -13.13 21.94
CA ALA A 829 -1.79 -13.46 22.17
C ALA A 829 -0.94 -12.26 22.58
N LEU A 830 0.14 -12.57 23.30
CA LEU A 830 1.23 -11.67 23.62
C LEU A 830 2.50 -12.21 22.97
N ASN A 831 3.03 -11.49 22.00
CA ASN A 831 4.18 -11.90 21.20
C ASN A 831 5.42 -11.09 21.55
N PHE A 832 6.59 -11.72 21.49
CA PHE A 832 7.89 -11.08 21.65
C PHE A 832 8.70 -11.29 20.38
N ARG A 833 9.33 -10.20 19.88
CA ARG A 833 10.13 -10.24 18.65
C ARG A 833 11.43 -9.46 18.81
N TRP A 834 12.49 -9.98 18.22
CA TRP A 834 13.76 -9.26 18.12
C TRP A 834 13.72 -8.32 16.91
N MET A 835 13.90 -7.02 17.15
CA MET A 835 13.85 -6.00 16.09
C MET A 835 15.23 -5.52 15.64
N ARG A 836 16.05 -5.12 16.57
CA ARG A 836 17.45 -4.77 16.36
C ARG A 836 18.31 -5.64 17.24
N THR A 837 19.38 -6.18 16.68
CA THR A 837 20.35 -6.94 17.44
C THR A 837 21.75 -6.54 17.01
N THR A 838 22.59 -6.21 18.00
CA THR A 838 24.03 -6.06 17.80
C THR A 838 24.74 -7.30 18.35
N GLN A 839 25.95 -7.58 17.90
CA GLN A 839 26.75 -8.67 18.48
C GLN A 839 27.51 -8.13 19.69
N PRO A 840 27.61 -8.85 20.82
CA PRO A 840 26.94 -10.13 21.11
C PRO A 840 25.45 -9.96 21.39
N LEU A 841 24.66 -11.01 21.09
CA LEU A 841 23.22 -11.01 21.32
C LEU A 841 22.88 -11.06 22.80
N PRO A 842 21.97 -10.25 23.32
CA PRO A 842 21.59 -10.28 24.72
C PRO A 842 20.81 -11.55 25.09
N ARG A 843 21.07 -12.09 26.25
CA ARG A 843 20.14 -13.01 26.90
C ARG A 843 19.10 -12.17 27.61
N CYS A 844 17.83 -12.43 27.32
CA CYS A 844 16.70 -11.72 27.89
C CYS A 844 15.65 -12.70 28.43
N THR A 845 15.28 -12.53 29.67
CA THR A 845 14.21 -13.29 30.31
C THR A 845 13.08 -12.34 30.68
N ILE A 846 11.88 -12.61 30.19
CA ILE A 846 10.67 -11.90 30.62
C ILE A 846 10.19 -12.55 31.91
N LEU A 847 10.20 -11.80 32.98
CA LEU A 847 9.85 -12.27 34.31
C LEU A 847 8.34 -12.19 34.57
N SER A 848 7.69 -11.10 34.16
CA SER A 848 6.23 -10.96 34.18
C SER A 848 5.77 -9.88 33.22
N VAL A 849 4.50 -9.94 32.82
CA VAL A 849 3.80 -8.90 32.07
C VAL A 849 2.44 -8.64 32.69
N GLU A 850 2.15 -7.40 32.99
CA GLU A 850 0.86 -6.94 33.48
C GLU A 850 0.29 -5.90 32.51
N ALA A 851 -1.01 -6.01 32.19
CA ALA A 851 -1.76 -4.93 31.58
C ALA A 851 -2.31 -4.05 32.70
N LEU A 852 -1.88 -2.79 32.72
CA LEU A 852 -2.10 -1.84 33.80
C LEU A 852 -3.48 -1.22 33.73
N ALA A 853 -4.21 -1.23 34.84
CA ALA A 853 -5.51 -0.59 34.94
C ALA A 853 -5.41 0.92 34.70
N GLU A 854 -6.32 1.43 33.89
CA GLU A 854 -6.42 2.86 33.58
C GLU A 854 -7.35 3.58 34.57
N SER A 855 -6.97 4.79 34.93
CA SER A 855 -7.78 5.72 35.73
C SER A 855 -7.95 7.04 34.98
N ASP A 856 -9.07 7.71 35.20
CA ASP A 856 -9.32 9.01 34.65
C ASP A 856 -8.38 10.07 35.26
N SER A 857 -7.81 10.89 34.39
CA SER A 857 -7.02 12.04 34.75
C SER A 857 -7.89 13.29 34.93
N ARG A 858 -7.49 14.14 35.85
CA ARG A 858 -8.03 15.46 36.08
C ARG A 858 -6.88 16.37 36.46
N LEU A 859 -6.38 17.13 35.50
CA LEU A 859 -5.27 18.07 35.70
C LEU A 859 -5.86 19.47 35.95
N GLU A 860 -5.75 19.95 37.17
CA GLU A 860 -6.28 21.26 37.55
C GLU A 860 -5.16 22.31 37.55
N ASN A 861 -5.41 23.41 36.88
CA ASN A 861 -4.50 24.56 36.76
C ASN A 861 -3.06 24.14 36.39
N PRO A 862 -2.88 23.40 35.25
CA PRO A 862 -1.54 23.00 34.84
C PRO A 862 -0.63 24.23 34.69
N THR A 863 0.61 24.11 35.14
CA THR A 863 1.58 25.17 35.09
C THR A 863 2.89 24.69 34.52
N ILE A 864 3.42 25.38 33.53
CA ILE A 864 4.73 25.12 32.94
C ILE A 864 5.72 26.19 33.39
N THR A 865 6.80 25.79 34.05
CA THR A 865 7.90 26.65 34.44
C THR A 865 9.11 26.42 33.57
N CYS A 866 9.73 27.47 33.05
CA CYS A 866 10.96 27.44 32.28
C CYS A 866 11.92 28.51 32.82
N GLY A 867 12.99 28.11 33.50
CA GLY A 867 13.84 29.04 34.26
C GLY A 867 13.02 29.80 35.31
N ASN A 868 13.05 31.13 35.22
CA ASN A 868 12.29 31.98 36.11
C ASN A 868 10.90 32.37 35.59
N GLN A 869 10.51 31.87 34.41
CA GLN A 869 9.24 32.21 33.78
C GLN A 869 8.22 31.10 34.01
N LYS A 870 7.03 31.50 34.40
CA LYS A 870 5.94 30.58 34.75
C LYS A 870 4.72 30.87 33.90
N LEU A 871 4.10 29.83 33.35
CA LEU A 871 2.88 29.89 32.54
C LEU A 871 1.79 29.03 33.21
N LEU A 872 0.78 29.66 33.73
CA LEU A 872 -0.40 29.01 34.30
C LEU A 872 -1.48 28.87 33.21
N ILE A 873 -2.04 27.66 33.09
CA ILE A 873 -3.23 27.36 32.27
C ILE A 873 -4.44 27.36 33.23
N PRO A 874 -5.25 28.44 33.29
CA PRO A 874 -6.35 28.52 34.24
C PRO A 874 -7.54 27.67 33.80
N ALA A 875 -7.38 26.33 33.85
CA ALA A 875 -8.35 25.37 33.39
C ALA A 875 -8.17 24.01 34.09
N THR A 876 -9.21 23.21 34.01
CA THR A 876 -9.14 21.76 34.31
C THR A 876 -9.18 20.97 33.03
N LEU A 877 -8.22 20.05 32.83
CA LEU A 877 -8.20 19.12 31.72
C LEU A 877 -8.57 17.73 32.21
N ASN A 878 -9.64 17.16 31.70
CA ASN A 878 -10.03 15.76 31.95
C ASN A 878 -9.41 14.84 30.91
N THR A 879 -9.42 13.53 31.16
CA THR A 879 -8.87 12.54 30.20
C THR A 879 -9.34 12.79 28.78
N GLY A 880 -8.38 13.02 27.88
CA GLY A 880 -8.61 13.32 26.47
C GLY A 880 -8.62 14.81 26.12
N ASP A 881 -8.82 15.71 27.07
CA ASP A 881 -8.79 17.15 26.82
C ASP A 881 -7.38 17.63 26.45
N ILE A 882 -7.32 18.61 25.56
CA ILE A 882 -6.08 19.13 24.96
C ILE A 882 -6.03 20.64 25.16
N ALA A 883 -4.93 21.14 25.70
CA ALA A 883 -4.58 22.57 25.70
C ALA A 883 -3.52 22.81 24.62
N ASP A 884 -3.85 23.58 23.60
CA ASP A 884 -2.96 23.93 22.47
C ASP A 884 -2.53 25.39 22.59
N CYS A 885 -1.23 25.60 22.73
CA CYS A 885 -0.56 26.89 22.77
C CYS A 885 0.43 27.02 21.60
N SER A 886 -0.06 26.78 20.39
CA SER A 886 0.71 26.97 19.15
C SER A 886 0.93 28.46 18.85
N GLN A 887 0.04 29.33 19.32
CA GLN A 887 0.20 30.78 19.31
C GLN A 887 0.54 31.28 20.71
N PRO A 888 1.63 32.04 20.91
CA PRO A 888 2.02 32.54 22.22
C PRO A 888 0.89 33.31 22.90
N ARG A 889 0.65 33.04 24.17
CA ARG A 889 -0.35 33.67 25.07
C ARG A 889 -1.80 33.21 24.89
N MET A 890 -2.20 32.62 23.78
CA MET A 890 -3.57 32.15 23.59
C MET A 890 -3.60 30.64 23.66
N ILE A 891 -4.28 30.10 24.65
CA ILE A 891 -4.43 28.67 24.84
C ILE A 891 -5.85 28.29 24.44
N LYS A 892 -5.96 27.45 23.40
CA LYS A 892 -7.22 26.85 23.00
C LYS A 892 -7.40 25.52 23.70
N LEU A 893 -8.52 25.34 24.37
CA LEU A 893 -8.88 24.08 25.01
C LEU A 893 -9.83 23.29 24.14
N PHE A 894 -9.47 22.06 23.84
CA PHE A 894 -10.23 21.15 23.00
C PHE A 894 -10.56 19.87 23.75
N ASP A 895 -11.63 19.20 23.33
CA ASP A 895 -11.87 17.79 23.69
C ASP A 895 -11.03 16.84 22.82
N ARG A 896 -11.19 15.54 23.05
CA ARG A 896 -10.46 14.48 22.34
C ARG A 896 -10.71 14.45 20.82
N ASN A 897 -11.82 15.03 20.35
CA ASN A 897 -12.18 15.20 18.95
C ASN A 897 -11.78 16.57 18.39
N TRP A 898 -10.96 17.32 19.10
CA TRP A 898 -10.55 18.67 18.73
C TRP A 898 -11.72 19.67 18.61
N ASN A 899 -12.85 19.43 19.26
CA ASN A 899 -13.89 20.44 19.39
C ASN A 899 -13.43 21.52 20.37
N LEU A 900 -13.41 22.79 19.90
CA LEU A 900 -13.02 23.93 20.73
C LEU A 900 -14.04 24.11 21.86
N GLN A 901 -13.59 23.96 23.09
CA GLN A 901 -14.42 24.17 24.29
C GLN A 901 -14.29 25.58 24.82
N LYS A 902 -13.07 26.12 24.86
CA LYS A 902 -12.79 27.42 25.45
C LYS A 902 -11.44 27.93 24.95
N THR A 903 -11.33 29.26 24.86
CA THR A 903 -10.04 29.95 24.73
C THR A 903 -9.73 30.65 26.06
N VAL A 904 -8.52 30.47 26.59
CA VAL A 904 -8.05 31.13 27.80
C VAL A 904 -6.77 31.90 27.52
N THR A 905 -6.58 32.98 28.25
CA THR A 905 -5.31 33.71 28.20
C THR A 905 -4.38 33.11 29.27
N ALA A 906 -3.15 32.82 28.87
CA ALA A 906 -2.13 32.34 29.80
C ALA A 906 -1.75 33.46 30.80
N GLU A 907 -1.45 33.04 32.00
CA GLU A 907 -0.99 33.96 33.06
C GLU A 907 0.49 33.71 33.41
N PRO A 908 1.35 34.72 33.57
CA PRO A 908 1.07 36.15 33.43
C PRO A 908 0.89 36.59 31.97
N ALA A 909 0.13 37.68 31.78
CA ALA A 909 -0.21 38.24 30.46
C ALA A 909 0.99 38.83 29.69
N ASP A 910 2.10 39.09 30.33
CA ASP A 910 3.24 39.87 29.81
C ASP A 910 4.32 39.01 29.13
N GLY A 911 4.19 37.68 29.03
CA GLY A 911 5.11 36.91 28.21
C GLY A 911 4.97 35.38 28.35
N ALA A 912 4.83 34.70 27.25
CA ALA A 912 5.06 33.26 27.22
C ALA A 912 6.52 32.97 27.59
N PRO A 913 6.80 31.89 28.35
CA PRO A 913 8.16 31.47 28.61
C PRO A 913 8.95 31.32 27.30
N GLN A 914 10.23 31.62 27.35
CA GLN A 914 11.14 31.60 26.23
C GLN A 914 12.10 30.42 26.36
N LEU A 915 12.21 29.61 25.32
CA LEU A 915 13.24 28.59 25.21
C LEU A 915 14.55 29.25 24.74
N ALA A 916 15.60 29.15 25.56
CA ALA A 916 16.94 29.58 25.17
C ALA A 916 17.58 28.54 24.19
N PRO A 917 18.61 28.92 23.41
CA PRO A 917 19.41 27.95 22.68
C PRO A 917 20.01 26.90 23.62
N GLY A 918 20.08 25.66 23.20
CA GLY A 918 20.56 24.52 23.99
C GLY A 918 19.46 23.87 24.85
N ASP A 919 19.86 23.19 25.89
CA ASP A 919 18.97 22.44 26.77
C ASP A 919 18.24 23.38 27.75
N ASN A 920 16.93 23.23 27.80
CA ASN A 920 16.05 23.99 28.71
C ASN A 920 15.43 23.02 29.72
N GLN A 921 15.50 23.36 30.98
CA GLN A 921 14.81 22.64 32.03
C GLN A 921 13.40 23.21 32.19
N LEU A 922 12.42 22.37 31.89
CA LEU A 922 11.03 22.72 32.15
C LEU A 922 10.50 21.91 33.32
N HIS A 923 9.55 22.48 34.05
CA HIS A 923 8.83 21.78 35.09
C HIS A 923 7.33 21.91 34.84
N LEU A 924 6.62 20.77 34.71
CA LEU A 924 5.18 20.74 34.58
C LEU A 924 4.55 20.36 35.92
N GLU A 925 3.68 21.19 36.41
CA GLU A 925 2.94 21.00 37.66
C GLU A 925 1.44 21.01 37.37
N TRP A 926 0.67 20.30 38.18
CA TRP A 926 -0.79 20.37 38.24
C TRP A 926 -1.27 19.90 39.60
N THR A 927 -2.46 20.31 40.00
CA THR A 927 -3.20 19.70 41.11
C THR A 927 -4.21 18.69 40.54
N GLY A 928 -4.73 17.82 41.41
CA GLY A 928 -5.60 16.73 40.99
C GLY A 928 -4.84 15.42 40.78
N ARG A 929 -5.31 14.59 39.86
CA ARG A 929 -4.78 13.21 39.62
C ARG A 929 -4.58 12.91 38.18
N GLY A 930 -3.74 11.91 37.88
CA GLY A 930 -3.58 11.33 36.56
C GLY A 930 -2.27 11.73 35.87
N ALA A 931 -2.22 11.57 34.56
CA ALA A 931 -1.02 11.72 33.74
C ALA A 931 -1.21 12.77 32.64
N ALA A 932 -0.10 13.39 32.26
CA ALA A 932 -0.04 14.39 31.20
C ALA A 932 0.84 13.91 30.05
N ARG A 933 0.48 14.28 28.83
CA ARG A 933 1.36 14.21 27.64
C ARG A 933 1.63 15.65 27.20
N LEU A 934 2.88 16.07 27.27
CA LEU A 934 3.32 17.40 26.89
C LEU A 934 4.18 17.30 25.64
N THR A 935 3.74 17.93 24.54
CA THR A 935 4.51 18.06 23.30
C THR A 935 5.00 19.49 23.19
N ILE A 936 6.31 19.69 23.15
CA ILE A 936 6.94 20.99 22.92
C ILE A 936 7.25 21.12 21.43
N ILE A 937 6.95 22.28 20.86
CA ILE A 937 7.10 22.57 19.44
C ILE A 937 8.18 23.63 19.26
N THR A 938 9.27 23.30 18.57
CA THR A 938 10.36 24.22 18.26
C THR A 938 10.56 24.37 16.78
N LEU A 939 10.85 25.59 16.32
CA LEU A 939 11.19 25.90 14.92
C LEU A 939 12.71 26.05 14.79
N GLY A 940 13.27 25.45 13.75
CA GLY A 940 14.68 25.59 13.39
C GLY A 940 14.99 26.91 12.67
N ASP A 941 16.27 27.29 12.65
CA ASP A 941 16.76 28.50 11.96
C ASP A 941 17.11 28.26 10.48
N ASP A 942 17.27 26.98 10.05
CA ASP A 942 17.62 26.62 8.69
C ASP A 942 16.39 26.74 7.77
N ALA A 943 16.07 27.95 7.41
CA ALA A 943 14.91 28.29 6.59
C ALA A 943 15.16 27.99 5.10
N LEU A 944 14.15 27.51 4.41
CA LEU A 944 14.13 27.29 2.97
C LEU A 944 13.17 28.31 2.32
N PRO A 945 13.68 29.41 1.77
CA PRO A 945 12.82 30.41 1.12
C PRO A 945 12.18 29.83 -0.14
N ILE A 946 10.90 30.17 -0.35
CA ILE A 946 10.14 29.77 -1.55
C ILE A 946 10.42 30.80 -2.67
N ASP A 947 10.41 32.08 -2.32
CA ASP A 947 10.73 33.14 -3.26
C ASP A 947 12.24 33.12 -3.50
N GLY A 948 12.67 32.90 -4.75
CA GLY A 948 14.09 32.84 -5.09
C GLY A 948 14.85 34.02 -4.53
N ALA A 949 16.01 33.74 -3.93
CA ALA A 949 16.98 34.77 -3.63
C ALA A 949 17.41 35.41 -4.95
N ASN A 950 16.98 36.62 -5.21
CA ASN A 950 17.63 37.51 -6.18
C ASN A 950 19.02 37.89 -5.68
#